data_b62e7886e7e02cc99abbc12bde7fbeb0
#
_entry.id   b62e7886e7e02cc99abbc12bde7fbeb0
#
_cell.length_a   1.000
_cell.length_b   1.000
_cell.length_c   1.000
_cell.angle_alpha   90.00
_cell.angle_beta   90.00
_cell.angle_gamma   90.00
#
_symmetry.space_group_name_H-M   'P 1'
#
loop_
_entity.id
_entity.type
_entity.pdbx_description
1 polymer ?
#
loop_
_entity_poly.entity_id
_entity_poly.type
_entity_poly.pdbx_seq_one_letter_code
_entity_poly.pdbx_strand_id
1 'polypeptide(L)'
;MAFLIFLFAIAASDSFSADSSNSAEASDALAISDSQLITQTIAADAKGRSSNGSLEDSGLELVTNRRKVLSESSTLSDVSNEDVISPEQETVLVIKSEKSESTSASSQGTTEAGEKCVPQIGLTYADSTPCPIETVKAPKGSPNVVFLVLDDIGYGGLGCFGGPVETPNIDRLAQGGLKYTNFHTTGICSPTRACMLTGRNLHSVGVGSLMEFASGYPGYTTYLSKEAATMPEMLVGQGYDTYCVGKWHLAPSGSINAAGPYDQWPMSRGFERFYGFLESHTSQWYPDLVSGSTRIKPPATPEEGYHLSKDLVNQSIQYISDGKSLQPDKPFFLYLAFGAGHWPHHVPEAYIEKYKGRFDMGWDAMRNQTLAKEKELGVIPENTDLAPRDQWVKAWDNLTEDEKKVYARFAEVHAAYIDYTDEQIGRFLDYLEESGQLNNTMIVVISDNGASPEGDANGWTNMVMWANSVSEGGESSGFQNDFLSIGNITNISTMLSKIDEIGGPLSYPTYPLGWAMADNTPHKLYKWTSHEGGTHDPMIIYWPDGIKDEGGIRSQFCHAIDVVPTVLEVLEFDAPEVYNGVTQKPIEGISLAYTFANSTEPTHKKVQYFEMMGTRAIWYDGWKAVAFHHLNYGPDFQNDTWELYNLTDDVSEVHNLADQYPAKLEEMKDRWWAEASKYNVLPLDDRAGARYSALQARGISTFTYLPGVEKIMEPAIPDTRNSSYTLTAYVNTSGNDSEGVLFSIGGRFAGLSLYVKDKHLVFDYNLFNMKHYRVSSINEVPEGEATLGFEFEKTGRWKGEGRLFINGNEEGSVDMSFTVPARYSFEEGLEVGQDPQTPVTDDYQSPFKYTGDLEKVEMTVAND
;
A
#
# COMPACT_ATOMS: atom_id res chain seq x y z
N MET A 1 -4.80 -14.95 -3.19
CA MET A 1 -3.71 -15.91 -3.42
C MET A 1 -4.15 -17.33 -3.07
N ALA A 2 -4.64 -17.64 -1.91
CA ALA A 2 -5.24 -18.95 -1.60
C ALA A 2 -6.49 -19.26 -2.45
N PHE A 3 -7.26 -18.25 -2.82
CA PHE A 3 -8.34 -18.34 -3.81
C PHE A 3 -7.91 -18.96 -5.15
N LEU A 4 -6.68 -18.72 -5.58
CA LEU A 4 -6.08 -19.29 -6.78
C LEU A 4 -5.51 -20.71 -6.56
N ILE A 5 -5.19 -21.05 -5.32
CA ILE A 5 -4.63 -22.37 -4.95
C ILE A 5 -5.73 -23.45 -4.89
N PHE A 6 -6.94 -23.07 -4.48
CA PHE A 6 -8.08 -24.00 -4.45
C PHE A 6 -8.52 -24.48 -5.86
N LEU A 7 -8.22 -23.68 -6.89
CA LEU A 7 -8.48 -24.05 -8.31
C LEU A 7 -7.67 -25.26 -8.80
N PHE A 8 -6.49 -25.48 -8.26
CA PHE A 8 -5.60 -26.55 -8.68
C PHE A 8 -6.07 -27.94 -8.23
N ALA A 9 -6.68 -28.06 -7.09
CA ALA A 9 -7.11 -29.36 -6.56
C ALA A 9 -8.26 -29.99 -7.35
N ILE A 10 -9.03 -29.18 -8.11
CA ILE A 10 -10.17 -29.68 -8.91
C ILE A 10 -9.79 -30.00 -10.37
N ALA A 11 -8.84 -29.27 -10.95
CA ALA A 11 -8.38 -29.52 -12.31
C ALA A 11 -7.49 -30.79 -12.41
N ALA A 12 -6.79 -31.14 -11.35
CA ALA A 12 -5.96 -32.36 -11.29
C ALA A 12 -6.76 -33.65 -11.10
N SER A 13 -8.04 -33.58 -10.68
CA SER A 13 -8.86 -34.80 -10.50
C SER A 13 -9.53 -35.33 -11.76
N ASP A 14 -9.63 -34.51 -12.83
CA ASP A 14 -10.29 -34.93 -14.08
C ASP A 14 -9.34 -35.41 -15.18
N SER A 15 -8.01 -35.39 -14.99
CA SER A 15 -7.05 -35.81 -16.02
C SER A 15 -6.29 -37.12 -15.74
N PHE A 16 -6.61 -37.86 -14.67
CA PHE A 16 -5.99 -39.17 -14.39
C PHE A 16 -6.97 -40.33 -14.39
N SER A 17 -7.41 -40.69 -15.60
CA SER A 17 -7.89 -42.05 -15.88
C SER A 17 -7.52 -42.43 -17.31
N ALA A 18 -6.27 -42.85 -17.55
CA ALA A 18 -5.89 -43.82 -18.57
C ALA A 18 -4.40 -44.16 -18.45
N ASP A 19 -4.16 -45.45 -18.31
CA ASP A 19 -2.96 -46.24 -18.61
C ASP A 19 -1.71 -46.19 -17.71
N SER A 20 -1.71 -47.11 -16.80
CA SER A 20 -0.51 -47.74 -16.25
C SER A 20 0.01 -48.83 -17.16
N SER A 21 1.10 -48.61 -17.87
CA SER A 21 2.09 -49.67 -18.17
C SER A 21 3.32 -49.07 -18.90
N ASN A 22 4.47 -49.47 -18.37
CA ASN A 22 5.82 -49.48 -18.94
C ASN A 22 6.82 -48.38 -18.57
N SER A 23 7.61 -48.82 -17.70
CA SER A 23 9.06 -49.20 -17.70
C SER A 23 10.08 -48.11 -17.61
N ALA A 24 10.81 -48.26 -16.52
CA ALA A 24 12.19 -47.91 -16.22
C ALA A 24 13.11 -47.70 -17.43
N GLU A 25 13.98 -46.74 -17.25
CA GLU A 25 15.33 -46.56 -17.80
C GLU A 25 15.51 -45.14 -18.37
N ALA A 26 16.20 -44.34 -17.62
CA ALA A 26 17.28 -43.42 -18.06
C ALA A 26 17.57 -42.36 -16.97
N SER A 27 18.31 -42.77 -15.96
CA SER A 27 19.20 -41.86 -15.25
C SER A 27 20.52 -41.86 -16.03
N ASP A 28 20.96 -40.68 -16.41
CA ASP A 28 22.31 -40.20 -16.48
C ASP A 28 22.51 -39.21 -17.61
N ALA A 29 23.18 -38.15 -17.28
CA ALA A 29 23.79 -37.14 -18.11
C ALA A 29 22.97 -35.83 -18.26
N LEU A 30 23.34 -34.82 -17.46
CA LEU A 30 23.94 -33.57 -17.93
C LEU A 30 24.01 -32.53 -16.79
N ALA A 31 25.08 -32.68 -16.00
CA ALA A 31 25.64 -31.53 -15.30
C ALA A 31 26.72 -30.93 -16.21
N ILE A 32 26.47 -29.79 -16.82
CA ILE A 32 27.49 -28.92 -17.41
C ILE A 32 27.26 -27.51 -16.90
N SER A 33 28.29 -27.00 -16.24
CA SER A 33 28.44 -25.73 -15.60
C SER A 33 28.25 -24.52 -16.51
N ASP A 34 27.39 -23.59 -16.12
CA ASP A 34 27.22 -22.25 -16.68
C ASP A 34 28.33 -21.29 -16.22
N SER A 35 29.57 -21.47 -16.70
CA SER A 35 30.63 -20.47 -16.46
C SER A 35 31.46 -20.07 -17.67
N GLN A 36 31.00 -20.33 -18.88
CA GLN A 36 31.77 -20.00 -20.09
C GLN A 36 31.01 -19.24 -21.22
N LEU A 37 29.83 -18.64 -20.95
CA LEU A 37 29.07 -17.94 -22.01
C LEU A 37 29.06 -16.40 -21.89
N ILE A 38 29.83 -15.79 -21.00
CA ILE A 38 29.85 -14.32 -20.84
C ILE A 38 31.09 -13.63 -21.47
N THR A 39 32.01 -14.36 -22.10
CA THR A 39 33.25 -13.73 -22.60
C THR A 39 33.33 -13.62 -24.11
N GLN A 40 32.30 -13.88 -24.90
CA GLN A 40 32.41 -13.84 -26.38
C GLN A 40 31.49 -12.84 -27.11
N THR A 41 30.77 -11.96 -26.44
CA THR A 41 29.86 -10.99 -27.10
C THR A 41 30.37 -9.53 -27.09
N ILE A 42 31.60 -9.23 -26.66
CA ILE A 42 32.14 -7.86 -26.64
C ILE A 42 33.28 -7.64 -27.66
N ALA A 43 33.45 -8.50 -28.66
CA ALA A 43 34.55 -8.37 -29.61
C ALA A 43 34.16 -8.27 -31.09
N ALA A 44 32.91 -7.86 -31.42
CA ALA A 44 32.45 -7.86 -32.82
C ALA A 44 31.82 -6.55 -33.34
N ASP A 45 32.04 -5.38 -32.71
CA ASP A 45 31.49 -4.12 -33.25
C ASP A 45 32.51 -2.96 -33.28
N ALA A 46 33.77 -3.22 -33.65
CA ALA A 46 34.74 -2.21 -33.89
C ALA A 46 35.51 -2.42 -35.22
N LYS A 47 34.76 -2.44 -36.35
CA LYS A 47 35.31 -2.20 -37.68
C LYS A 47 34.26 -1.79 -38.68
N GLY A 48 34.25 -0.52 -39.07
CA GLY A 48 33.66 -0.10 -40.33
C GLY A 48 32.89 1.21 -40.28
N ARG A 49 33.63 2.33 -40.39
CA ARG A 49 33.43 3.30 -41.47
C ARG A 49 34.22 4.57 -41.22
N SER A 50 35.24 4.76 -41.98
CA SER A 50 35.90 6.05 -42.22
C SER A 50 35.13 6.81 -43.28
N SER A 51 34.86 8.09 -43.08
CA SER A 51 34.93 9.11 -44.14
C SER A 51 34.82 10.53 -43.53
N ASN A 52 35.89 11.23 -43.66
CA ASN A 52 36.17 12.66 -43.79
C ASN A 52 35.02 13.67 -43.68
N GLY A 53 35.27 14.67 -42.86
CA GLY A 53 34.61 15.97 -42.88
C GLY A 53 35.19 16.87 -41.79
N SER A 54 36.13 17.73 -42.20
CA SER A 54 36.72 18.79 -41.41
C SER A 54 35.74 19.87 -41.00
N LEU A 55 35.87 20.45 -39.82
CA LEU A 55 35.94 21.88 -39.54
C LEU A 55 35.89 22.22 -38.05
N GLU A 56 37.01 22.86 -37.66
CA GLU A 56 37.19 23.98 -36.74
C GLU A 56 36.60 24.00 -35.33
N ASP A 57 37.49 23.85 -34.38
CA ASP A 57 37.94 24.75 -33.31
C ASP A 57 36.88 25.52 -32.50
N SER A 58 36.68 25.10 -31.29
CA SER A 58 36.54 25.99 -30.14
C SER A 58 36.84 25.21 -28.84
N GLY A 59 37.92 25.65 -28.19
CA GLY A 59 38.42 25.00 -26.99
C GLY A 59 37.52 25.17 -25.76
N LEU A 60 37.49 24.14 -24.96
CA LEU A 60 37.10 24.18 -23.55
C LEU A 60 38.02 23.21 -22.79
N GLU A 61 38.90 23.82 -21.99
CA GLU A 61 39.75 23.10 -21.06
C GLU A 61 38.96 22.46 -19.92
N LEU A 62 39.20 21.17 -19.73
CA LEU A 62 38.75 20.43 -18.53
C LEU A 62 39.78 20.64 -17.41
N VAL A 63 39.38 21.32 -16.35
CA VAL A 63 40.16 21.38 -15.09
C VAL A 63 39.73 20.23 -14.19
N THR A 64 40.62 19.23 -14.08
CA THR A 64 40.50 18.17 -13.09
C THR A 64 41.12 18.58 -11.77
N ASN A 65 40.32 18.76 -10.72
CA ASN A 65 40.83 18.92 -9.35
C ASN A 65 40.83 17.57 -8.61
N ARG A 66 42.01 17.01 -8.43
CA ARG A 66 42.25 15.91 -7.48
C ARG A 66 42.41 16.49 -6.07
N ARG A 67 41.54 16.16 -5.15
CA ARG A 67 41.76 16.31 -3.71
C ARG A 67 42.48 15.07 -3.16
N LYS A 68 43.69 15.31 -2.61
CA LYS A 68 44.48 14.35 -1.84
C LYS A 68 44.10 14.43 -0.37
N VAL A 69 43.67 13.32 0.21
CA VAL A 69 43.49 13.17 1.66
C VAL A 69 44.85 12.86 2.28
N LEU A 70 45.23 13.59 3.31
CA LEU A 70 46.30 13.19 4.25
C LEU A 70 45.74 13.27 5.67
N SER A 71 45.77 12.16 6.34
CA SER A 71 45.63 11.99 7.79
C SER A 71 46.92 12.36 8.46
N GLU A 72 46.91 12.99 9.61
CA GLU A 72 47.54 12.50 10.84
C GLU A 72 47.53 13.51 11.97
N SER A 73 47.50 13.01 13.12
CA SER A 73 47.28 13.46 14.48
C SER A 73 48.41 14.28 15.08
N SER A 74 48.03 14.97 16.15
CA SER A 74 48.68 15.14 17.45
C SER A 74 49.40 16.44 17.81
N THR A 75 48.95 16.95 18.99
CA THR A 75 49.63 17.56 20.14
C THR A 75 50.02 19.03 20.11
N LEU A 76 49.49 19.64 21.20
CA LEU A 76 49.73 20.92 21.86
C LEU A 76 51.20 21.30 21.99
N SER A 77 51.52 22.59 21.85
CA SER A 77 52.06 23.46 22.87
C SER A 77 52.55 24.83 22.32
N ASP A 78 52.15 25.87 23.03
CA ASP A 78 52.73 27.22 23.18
C ASP A 78 53.91 27.71 22.33
N VAL A 79 53.78 28.95 21.85
CA VAL A 79 54.62 30.13 22.17
C VAL A 79 54.48 31.26 21.14
N SER A 80 54.05 32.38 21.63
CA SER A 80 54.27 33.82 21.32
C SER A 80 55.05 34.31 20.07
N ASN A 81 54.52 35.43 19.59
CA ASN A 81 55.09 36.68 19.08
C ASN A 81 55.50 36.83 17.61
N GLU A 82 54.83 37.85 17.09
CA GLU A 82 55.38 38.93 16.18
C GLU A 82 56.04 38.49 14.88
N ASP A 83 55.34 38.78 13.77
CA ASP A 83 55.97 39.56 12.71
C ASP A 83 54.91 40.14 11.74
N VAL A 84 55.13 41.42 11.48
CA VAL A 84 54.36 42.34 10.63
C VAL A 84 54.62 42.01 9.16
N ILE A 85 53.53 41.75 8.40
CA ILE A 85 53.58 41.79 6.95
C ILE A 85 52.54 42.78 6.42
N SER A 86 53.03 43.74 5.64
CA SER A 86 52.30 44.87 5.02
C SER A 86 51.19 44.46 4.04
N PRO A 87 50.14 45.29 3.83
CA PRO A 87 49.00 45.00 2.97
C PRO A 87 49.32 45.26 1.50
N GLU A 88 49.13 44.26 0.66
CA GLU A 88 49.04 44.44 -0.78
C GLU A 88 47.60 44.45 -1.28
N GLN A 89 47.26 45.60 -1.79
CA GLN A 89 46.27 45.97 -2.83
C GLN A 89 44.94 45.26 -2.86
N GLU A 90 43.95 45.86 -2.19
CA GLU A 90 42.53 45.72 -2.54
C GLU A 90 42.23 46.49 -3.83
N THR A 91 41.74 45.79 -4.83
CA THR A 91 41.15 46.40 -6.03
C THR A 91 39.77 46.92 -5.69
N VAL A 92 39.64 48.20 -5.38
CA VAL A 92 38.37 48.89 -5.18
C VAL A 92 37.71 49.15 -6.51
N LEU A 93 36.60 48.49 -6.77
CA LEU A 93 35.71 48.78 -7.92
C LEU A 93 34.92 50.04 -7.59
N VAL A 94 35.30 51.17 -8.17
CA VAL A 94 34.55 52.44 -8.03
C VAL A 94 33.43 52.51 -9.07
N ILE A 95 32.22 52.29 -8.66
CA ILE A 95 31.03 52.52 -9.48
C ILE A 95 30.65 54.00 -9.34
N LYS A 96 30.82 54.79 -10.40
CA LYS A 96 30.33 56.17 -10.45
C LYS A 96 28.80 56.17 -10.61
N SER A 97 28.07 56.73 -9.65
CA SER A 97 26.65 57.00 -9.78
C SER A 97 26.44 58.38 -10.45
N GLU A 98 25.78 58.36 -11.58
CA GLU A 98 25.20 59.61 -12.11
C GLU A 98 23.86 59.89 -11.41
N LYS A 99 23.72 61.06 -10.81
CA LYS A 99 22.48 61.54 -10.24
C LYS A 99 21.53 61.96 -11.36
N SER A 100 20.41 61.25 -11.54
CA SER A 100 19.28 61.76 -12.26
C SER A 100 18.26 62.30 -11.24
N GLU A 101 17.91 63.58 -11.40
CA GLU A 101 16.84 64.25 -10.62
C GLU A 101 15.47 63.66 -10.97
N SER A 102 14.78 63.14 -9.99
CA SER A 102 13.40 62.66 -10.15
C SER A 102 12.40 63.72 -9.81
N THR A 103 11.62 64.13 -10.77
CA THR A 103 10.39 64.94 -10.56
C THR A 103 9.27 63.96 -10.10
N SER A 104 8.70 64.27 -8.94
CA SER A 104 7.53 63.63 -8.40
C SER A 104 6.29 63.90 -9.23
N ALA A 105 5.63 62.86 -9.74
CA ALA A 105 4.26 62.90 -10.19
C ALA A 105 3.49 61.69 -9.64
N SER A 106 2.52 61.99 -8.77
CA SER A 106 1.52 61.05 -8.31
C SER A 106 0.58 60.64 -9.43
N SER A 107 0.50 59.38 -9.78
CA SER A 107 -0.63 58.84 -10.53
C SER A 107 -0.96 57.42 -10.02
N GLN A 108 -2.17 57.29 -9.51
CA GLN A 108 -2.82 55.99 -9.33
C GLN A 108 -2.95 55.33 -10.71
N GLY A 109 -2.31 54.22 -10.88
CA GLY A 109 -2.41 53.40 -12.10
C GLY A 109 -2.39 51.93 -11.74
N THR A 110 -3.40 51.25 -12.16
CA THR A 110 -3.55 49.78 -12.15
C THR A 110 -2.32 49.13 -12.77
N THR A 111 -1.64 48.23 -11.99
CA THR A 111 -0.52 47.44 -12.49
C THR A 111 -1.00 46.24 -13.27
N GLU A 112 -0.68 46.24 -14.57
CA GLU A 112 -0.66 45.04 -15.40
C GLU A 112 0.44 44.08 -14.96
N ALA A 113 0.26 42.78 -15.23
CA ALA A 113 1.12 41.72 -14.79
C ALA A 113 2.59 41.84 -15.26
N GLY A 114 3.57 41.68 -14.33
CA GLY A 114 4.78 40.95 -14.59
C GLY A 114 6.12 41.61 -14.80
N GLU A 115 6.47 42.76 -14.19
CA GLU A 115 7.91 43.07 -14.01
C GLU A 115 8.44 42.47 -12.70
N LYS A 116 9.39 41.48 -12.82
CA LYS A 116 10.07 40.93 -11.64
C LYS A 116 10.79 42.06 -10.92
N CYS A 117 10.46 42.24 -9.62
CA CYS A 117 11.16 43.17 -8.76
C CYS A 117 12.68 42.89 -8.83
N VAL A 118 13.46 43.95 -9.03
CA VAL A 118 14.92 43.88 -8.99
C VAL A 118 15.37 44.64 -7.75
N PRO A 119 16.04 43.98 -6.77
CA PRO A 119 16.46 44.68 -5.57
C PRO A 119 17.55 45.71 -5.89
N GLN A 120 17.46 46.89 -5.26
CA GLN A 120 18.49 47.90 -5.35
C GLN A 120 19.47 47.65 -4.20
N ILE A 121 20.72 47.32 -4.56
CA ILE A 121 21.79 46.96 -3.57
C ILE A 121 22.77 48.13 -3.48
N GLY A 122 22.81 48.79 -2.33
CA GLY A 122 23.78 49.78 -1.94
C GLY A 122 24.86 49.20 -1.06
N LEU A 123 25.67 50.04 -0.44
CA LEU A 123 26.75 49.59 0.46
C LEU A 123 26.21 49.03 1.77
N THR A 124 25.07 49.55 2.23
CA THR A 124 24.40 49.14 3.48
C THR A 124 22.92 48.84 3.24
N TYR A 125 22.24 48.25 4.23
CA TYR A 125 20.81 48.05 4.19
C TYR A 125 20.03 49.39 4.10
N ALA A 126 20.63 50.49 4.62
CA ALA A 126 20.01 51.85 4.57
C ALA A 126 20.00 52.45 3.16
N ASP A 127 20.96 51.99 2.31
CA ASP A 127 21.10 52.46 0.93
C ASP A 127 20.52 51.42 -0.05
N SER A 128 19.85 50.39 0.46
CA SER A 128 19.32 49.24 -0.32
C SER A 128 17.80 49.20 -0.24
N THR A 129 17.19 48.72 -1.31
CA THR A 129 15.73 48.46 -1.34
C THR A 129 15.55 46.98 -1.67
N PRO A 130 15.07 46.14 -0.70
CA PRO A 130 14.82 44.74 -0.97
C PRO A 130 13.57 44.57 -1.82
N CYS A 131 13.53 43.48 -2.58
CA CYS A 131 12.27 43.00 -3.13
C CYS A 131 11.44 42.31 -2.06
N PRO A 132 10.11 42.39 -2.14
CA PRO A 132 9.27 41.52 -1.31
C PRO A 132 9.63 40.06 -1.52
N ILE A 133 9.64 39.28 -0.45
CA ILE A 133 9.69 37.81 -0.57
C ILE A 133 8.31 37.38 -1.03
N GLU A 134 8.20 37.05 -2.32
CA GLU A 134 6.93 36.56 -2.88
C GLU A 134 6.78 35.07 -2.53
N THR A 135 5.72 34.75 -1.81
CA THR A 135 5.26 33.36 -1.67
C THR A 135 4.25 33.06 -2.78
N VAL A 136 4.39 31.90 -3.41
CA VAL A 136 3.39 31.45 -4.39
C VAL A 136 2.03 31.37 -3.70
N LYS A 137 1.01 31.94 -4.35
CA LYS A 137 -0.37 31.91 -3.86
C LYS A 137 -1.28 31.39 -4.96
N ALA A 138 -2.17 30.51 -4.59
CA ALA A 138 -3.24 30.09 -5.48
C ALA A 138 -4.14 31.29 -5.88
N PRO A 139 -4.75 31.26 -7.05
CA PRO A 139 -5.74 32.27 -7.45
C PRO A 139 -6.81 32.42 -6.38
N LYS A 140 -7.30 33.67 -6.21
CA LYS A 140 -8.32 33.92 -5.18
C LYS A 140 -9.61 33.16 -5.49
N GLY A 141 -10.10 32.39 -4.53
CA GLY A 141 -11.31 31.59 -4.67
C GLY A 141 -11.08 30.21 -5.28
N SER A 142 -9.81 29.81 -5.48
CA SER A 142 -9.50 28.43 -5.86
C SER A 142 -10.14 27.45 -4.89
N PRO A 143 -10.82 26.38 -5.37
CA PRO A 143 -11.48 25.40 -4.51
C PRO A 143 -10.46 24.56 -3.74
N ASN A 144 -10.83 24.10 -2.56
CA ASN A 144 -10.14 23.00 -1.92
C ASN A 144 -10.42 21.71 -2.69
N VAL A 145 -9.53 20.71 -2.56
CA VAL A 145 -9.68 19.40 -3.18
C VAL A 145 -9.50 18.32 -2.13
N VAL A 146 -10.41 17.36 -2.09
CA VAL A 146 -10.34 16.17 -1.22
C VAL A 146 -10.47 14.92 -2.08
N PHE A 147 -9.49 14.03 -1.99
CA PHE A 147 -9.64 12.66 -2.45
C PHE A 147 -9.99 11.81 -1.23
N LEU A 148 -11.21 11.30 -1.18
CA LEU A 148 -11.72 10.40 -0.16
C LEU A 148 -11.69 9.00 -0.74
N VAL A 149 -10.73 8.20 -0.27
CA VAL A 149 -10.45 6.88 -0.84
C VAL A 149 -10.86 5.80 0.13
N LEU A 150 -11.76 4.93 -0.31
CA LEU A 150 -12.14 3.69 0.35
C LEU A 150 -11.30 2.54 -0.21
N ASP A 151 -11.24 1.43 0.49
CA ASP A 151 -10.34 0.31 0.23
C ASP A 151 -11.15 -0.99 0.10
N ASP A 152 -11.07 -1.70 -1.02
CA ASP A 152 -11.73 -2.99 -1.25
C ASP A 152 -13.28 -2.96 -1.17
N ILE A 153 -13.94 -1.85 -1.48
CA ILE A 153 -15.40 -1.79 -1.51
C ILE A 153 -15.90 -1.97 -2.95
N GLY A 154 -16.67 -3.01 -3.18
CA GLY A 154 -17.24 -3.31 -4.49
C GLY A 154 -18.33 -2.33 -4.93
N TYR A 155 -18.75 -2.44 -6.19
CA TYR A 155 -19.75 -1.56 -6.79
C TYR A 155 -21.06 -1.52 -6.00
N GLY A 156 -21.54 -2.70 -5.55
CA GLY A 156 -22.75 -2.86 -4.74
C GLY A 156 -22.52 -2.69 -3.23
N GLY A 157 -21.41 -2.14 -2.76
CA GLY A 157 -21.08 -2.03 -1.34
C GLY A 157 -21.68 -0.81 -0.65
N LEU A 158 -21.93 0.29 -1.39
CA LEU A 158 -22.44 1.54 -0.83
C LEU A 158 -23.95 1.72 -1.03
N GLY A 159 -24.61 2.36 -0.07
CA GLY A 159 -26.07 2.58 -0.11
C GLY A 159 -26.55 3.32 -1.36
N CYS A 160 -25.83 4.39 -1.77
CA CYS A 160 -26.14 5.16 -2.98
C CYS A 160 -25.89 4.42 -4.29
N PHE A 161 -25.23 3.27 -4.27
CA PHE A 161 -25.07 2.32 -5.37
C PHE A 161 -25.90 1.04 -5.20
N GLY A 162 -26.78 0.95 -4.21
CA GLY A 162 -27.72 -0.14 -4.03
C GLY A 162 -27.35 -1.15 -2.94
N GLY A 163 -26.22 -0.96 -2.28
CA GLY A 163 -25.70 -1.84 -1.22
C GLY A 163 -26.56 -1.89 0.05
N PRO A 164 -26.36 -2.95 0.86
CA PRO A 164 -27.13 -3.13 2.09
C PRO A 164 -26.57 -2.34 3.29
N VAL A 165 -25.38 -1.77 3.15
CA VAL A 165 -24.71 -1.01 4.21
C VAL A 165 -25.31 0.39 4.31
N GLU A 166 -25.55 0.86 5.51
CA GLU A 166 -26.02 2.21 5.76
C GLU A 166 -24.85 3.20 5.66
N THR A 167 -24.83 4.01 4.59
CA THR A 167 -23.78 5.00 4.33
C THR A 167 -24.36 6.42 4.14
N PRO A 168 -25.12 6.94 5.13
CA PRO A 168 -25.89 8.18 4.94
C PRO A 168 -25.04 9.40 4.60
N ASN A 169 -23.77 9.45 5.01
CA ASN A 169 -22.90 10.58 4.75
C ASN A 169 -22.27 10.53 3.35
N ILE A 170 -21.88 9.35 2.87
CA ILE A 170 -21.50 9.14 1.46
C ILE A 170 -22.72 9.33 0.55
N ASP A 171 -23.90 8.86 0.96
CA ASP A 171 -25.14 9.07 0.23
C ASP A 171 -25.50 10.58 0.12
N ARG A 172 -25.20 11.38 1.16
CA ARG A 172 -25.32 12.84 1.12
C ARG A 172 -24.44 13.45 0.02
N LEU A 173 -23.19 13.00 -0.12
CA LEU A 173 -22.30 13.45 -1.20
C LEU A 173 -22.85 13.04 -2.57
N ALA A 174 -23.38 11.83 -2.69
CA ALA A 174 -23.99 11.34 -3.93
C ALA A 174 -25.25 12.13 -4.33
N GLN A 175 -26.06 12.56 -3.34
CA GLN A 175 -27.26 13.36 -3.56
C GLN A 175 -26.96 14.80 -3.95
N GLY A 176 -25.89 15.38 -3.44
CA GLY A 176 -25.48 16.75 -3.77
C GLY A 176 -24.44 16.85 -4.90
N GLY A 177 -23.97 15.73 -5.41
CA GLY A 177 -22.93 15.65 -6.43
C GLY A 177 -23.34 14.80 -7.63
N LEU A 178 -22.34 14.22 -8.30
CA LEU A 178 -22.49 13.36 -9.47
C LEU A 178 -22.04 11.93 -9.12
N LYS A 179 -22.86 10.95 -9.44
CA LYS A 179 -22.53 9.53 -9.41
C LYS A 179 -22.00 9.08 -10.77
N TYR A 180 -20.81 8.55 -10.83
CA TYR A 180 -20.22 7.95 -12.02
C TYR A 180 -20.45 6.44 -11.97
N THR A 181 -21.28 5.95 -12.87
CA THR A 181 -21.71 4.55 -12.91
C THR A 181 -20.93 3.70 -13.90
N ASN A 182 -19.82 4.23 -14.41
CA ASN A 182 -18.96 3.56 -15.38
C ASN A 182 -17.49 3.99 -15.13
N PHE A 183 -17.13 4.06 -13.85
CA PHE A 183 -15.79 4.38 -13.40
C PHE A 183 -14.99 3.09 -13.18
N HIS A 184 -13.72 3.11 -13.60
CA HIS A 184 -12.84 1.96 -13.54
C HIS A 184 -11.53 2.25 -12.81
N THR A 185 -11.05 1.22 -12.12
CA THR A 185 -9.76 1.18 -11.43
C THR A 185 -8.82 0.19 -12.09
N THR A 186 -7.71 -0.16 -11.44
CA THR A 186 -6.73 -1.13 -11.99
C THR A 186 -6.93 -2.55 -11.46
N GLY A 187 -7.95 -2.77 -10.62
CA GLY A 187 -8.25 -4.05 -9.99
C GLY A 187 -7.41 -4.37 -8.76
N ILE A 188 -6.56 -3.42 -8.29
CA ILE A 188 -5.79 -3.53 -7.04
C ILE A 188 -5.29 -2.18 -6.56
N CYS A 189 -5.06 -2.06 -5.23
CA CYS A 189 -4.87 -0.80 -4.51
C CYS A 189 -3.67 0.05 -4.93
N SER A 190 -2.40 -0.42 -4.80
CA SER A 190 -1.22 0.42 -5.11
C SER A 190 -1.22 0.99 -6.53
N PRO A 191 -1.48 0.20 -7.59
CA PRO A 191 -1.58 0.71 -8.94
C PRO A 191 -2.68 1.76 -9.15
N THR A 192 -3.87 1.56 -8.57
CA THR A 192 -4.95 2.56 -8.65
C THR A 192 -4.56 3.87 -7.96
N ARG A 193 -3.95 3.79 -6.77
CA ARG A 193 -3.47 4.96 -6.03
C ARG A 193 -2.39 5.73 -6.81
N ALA A 194 -1.48 5.01 -7.50
CA ALA A 194 -0.51 5.63 -8.41
C ALA A 194 -1.19 6.33 -9.60
N CYS A 195 -2.19 5.69 -10.21
CA CYS A 195 -2.98 6.24 -11.31
C CYS A 195 -3.69 7.54 -10.91
N MET A 196 -4.43 7.52 -9.79
CA MET A 196 -5.21 8.67 -9.32
C MET A 196 -4.36 9.83 -8.79
N LEU A 197 -3.12 9.59 -8.39
CA LEU A 197 -2.21 10.65 -7.96
C LEU A 197 -1.37 11.23 -9.09
N THR A 198 -1.22 10.53 -10.21
CA THR A 198 -0.34 10.97 -11.31
C THR A 198 -1.08 11.29 -12.61
N GLY A 199 -2.31 10.82 -12.81
CA GLY A 199 -3.03 10.91 -14.07
C GLY A 199 -2.42 10.06 -15.20
N ARG A 200 -1.65 9.03 -14.85
CA ARG A 200 -0.93 8.15 -15.79
C ARG A 200 -1.19 6.69 -15.47
N ASN A 201 -1.07 5.84 -16.48
CA ASN A 201 -1.26 4.40 -16.33
C ASN A 201 -0.19 3.79 -15.39
N LEU A 202 -0.58 2.75 -14.66
CA LEU A 202 0.20 2.09 -13.62
C LEU A 202 1.62 1.69 -14.09
N HIS A 203 1.76 1.08 -15.24
CA HIS A 203 3.06 0.64 -15.77
C HIS A 203 3.92 1.79 -16.30
N SER A 204 3.29 2.89 -16.79
CA SER A 204 4.02 4.10 -17.20
C SER A 204 4.77 4.73 -16.04
N VAL A 205 4.27 4.56 -14.82
CA VAL A 205 4.83 5.15 -13.60
C VAL A 205 5.62 4.16 -12.75
N GLY A 206 5.76 2.89 -13.20
CA GLY A 206 6.55 1.85 -12.53
C GLY A 206 5.83 1.09 -11.42
N VAL A 207 4.51 1.24 -11.29
CA VAL A 207 3.68 0.62 -10.24
C VAL A 207 2.67 -0.34 -10.87
N GLY A 208 3.16 -1.30 -11.67
CA GLY A 208 2.35 -2.31 -12.36
C GLY A 208 1.86 -3.46 -11.47
N SER A 209 2.21 -3.47 -10.17
CA SER A 209 1.75 -4.46 -9.19
C SER A 209 1.79 -3.87 -7.79
N LEU A 210 1.41 -4.67 -6.78
CA LEU A 210 1.57 -4.30 -5.36
C LEU A 210 3.03 -3.97 -5.03
N MET A 211 3.22 -3.12 -4.02
CA MET A 211 4.52 -2.65 -3.56
C MET A 211 5.40 -3.80 -3.03
N GLU A 212 4.80 -4.89 -2.63
CA GLU A 212 5.43 -6.13 -2.15
C GLU A 212 5.97 -7.01 -3.29
N PHE A 213 5.59 -6.74 -4.54
CA PHE A 213 5.92 -7.58 -5.70
C PHE A 213 6.79 -6.85 -6.72
N ALA A 214 7.81 -6.15 -6.23
CA ALA A 214 8.78 -5.48 -7.09
C ALA A 214 9.52 -6.46 -8.01
N SER A 215 9.84 -6.00 -9.21
CA SER A 215 10.76 -6.69 -10.12
C SER A 215 11.70 -5.68 -10.78
N GLY A 216 12.73 -6.17 -11.48
CA GLY A 216 13.71 -5.34 -12.19
C GLY A 216 13.22 -4.73 -13.51
N TYR A 217 11.94 -4.91 -13.87
CA TYR A 217 11.39 -4.39 -15.12
C TYR A 217 10.78 -2.98 -14.93
N PRO A 218 10.92 -2.08 -15.92
CA PRO A 218 10.50 -0.67 -15.77
C PRO A 218 9.06 -0.45 -15.31
N GLY A 219 8.12 -1.26 -15.78
CA GLY A 219 6.70 -1.16 -15.40
C GLY A 219 6.40 -1.69 -13.98
N TYR A 220 7.33 -2.38 -13.33
CA TYR A 220 7.11 -3.14 -12.10
C TYR A 220 8.14 -2.89 -11.00
N THR A 221 8.83 -1.77 -11.06
CA THR A 221 9.88 -1.43 -10.07
C THR A 221 9.33 -1.15 -8.69
N THR A 222 8.03 -0.83 -8.59
CA THR A 222 7.34 -0.30 -7.38
C THR A 222 7.91 1.03 -6.86
N TYR A 223 8.83 1.64 -7.60
CA TYR A 223 9.28 3.01 -7.38
C TYR A 223 8.48 3.95 -8.28
N LEU A 224 7.60 4.75 -7.69
CA LEU A 224 6.82 5.74 -8.44
C LEU A 224 7.77 6.73 -9.14
N SER A 225 7.75 6.73 -10.46
CA SER A 225 8.72 7.46 -11.29
C SER A 225 8.74 8.95 -10.97
N LYS A 226 9.94 9.53 -10.92
CA LYS A 226 10.12 11.00 -10.80
C LYS A 226 9.73 11.75 -12.08
N GLU A 227 9.58 11.04 -13.21
CA GLU A 227 9.03 11.58 -14.46
C GLU A 227 7.49 11.70 -14.43
N ALA A 228 6.86 11.33 -13.31
CA ALA A 228 5.42 11.42 -13.08
C ALA A 228 5.18 12.19 -11.78
N ALA A 229 5.17 13.50 -11.87
CA ALA A 229 4.79 14.35 -10.75
C ALA A 229 3.39 13.97 -10.26
N THR A 230 3.26 13.85 -8.94
CA THR A 230 1.99 13.56 -8.27
C THR A 230 1.15 14.84 -8.13
N MET A 231 -0.15 14.67 -7.89
CA MET A 231 -1.05 15.79 -7.65
C MET A 231 -0.54 16.77 -6.58
N PRO A 232 -0.12 16.32 -5.37
CA PRO A 232 0.43 17.23 -4.37
C PRO A 232 1.74 17.90 -4.83
N GLU A 233 2.63 17.22 -5.57
CA GLU A 233 3.83 17.82 -6.16
C GLU A 233 3.48 18.96 -7.13
N MET A 234 2.40 18.81 -7.89
CA MET A 234 1.92 19.86 -8.79
C MET A 234 1.27 21.02 -8.02
N LEU A 235 0.44 20.72 -7.00
CA LEU A 235 -0.36 21.71 -6.30
C LEU A 235 0.43 22.54 -5.28
N VAL A 236 1.43 21.98 -4.60
CA VAL A 236 2.28 22.74 -3.67
C VAL A 236 2.99 23.88 -4.39
N GLY A 237 3.41 23.67 -5.63
CA GLY A 237 3.95 24.71 -6.51
C GLY A 237 2.97 25.78 -6.94
N GLN A 238 1.67 25.55 -6.77
CA GLN A 238 0.57 26.47 -7.09
C GLN A 238 -0.01 27.16 -5.85
N GLY A 239 0.60 26.96 -4.68
CA GLY A 239 0.21 27.65 -3.45
C GLY A 239 -0.88 26.96 -2.64
N TYR A 240 -1.06 25.65 -2.79
CA TYR A 240 -1.92 24.81 -1.96
C TYR A 240 -1.16 24.31 -0.73
N ASP A 241 -1.88 24.11 0.38
CA ASP A 241 -1.45 23.18 1.42
C ASP A 241 -1.73 21.76 0.95
N THR A 242 -0.86 20.80 1.27
CA THR A 242 -0.99 19.42 0.80
C THR A 242 -0.87 18.43 1.96
N TYR A 243 -1.93 17.66 2.20
CA TYR A 243 -2.07 16.76 3.34
C TYR A 243 -2.37 15.35 2.87
N CYS A 244 -1.64 14.36 3.43
CA CYS A 244 -1.94 12.94 3.29
C CYS A 244 -2.31 12.37 4.65
N VAL A 245 -3.50 11.77 4.75
CA VAL A 245 -3.99 11.15 5.98
C VAL A 245 -4.54 9.77 5.67
N GLY A 246 -3.99 8.74 6.33
CA GLY A 246 -4.39 7.35 6.18
C GLY A 246 -3.42 6.51 5.35
N LYS A 247 -3.96 5.59 4.54
CA LYS A 247 -3.21 4.61 3.75
C LYS A 247 -2.42 5.27 2.63
N TRP A 248 -1.11 5.00 2.61
CA TRP A 248 -0.23 5.41 1.51
C TRP A 248 -0.08 4.34 0.43
N HIS A 249 0.48 3.20 0.78
CA HIS A 249 0.71 2.02 -0.04
C HIS A 249 1.39 2.32 -1.40
N LEU A 250 2.32 3.29 -1.43
CA LEU A 250 3.15 3.65 -2.59
C LEU A 250 4.65 3.77 -2.22
N ALA A 251 5.04 3.21 -1.07
CA ALA A 251 6.43 3.04 -0.68
C ALA A 251 6.82 1.56 -0.84
N PRO A 252 7.93 1.23 -1.53
CA PRO A 252 8.40 -0.15 -1.63
C PRO A 252 8.67 -0.74 -0.24
N SER A 253 8.22 -1.98 0.01
CA SER A 253 8.30 -2.62 1.34
C SER A 253 9.72 -2.61 1.93
N GLY A 254 10.76 -2.75 1.09
CA GLY A 254 12.15 -2.67 1.54
C GLY A 254 12.60 -1.29 2.04
N SER A 255 11.86 -0.22 1.76
CA SER A 255 12.13 1.16 2.20
C SER A 255 11.29 1.58 3.41
N ILE A 256 10.36 0.74 3.87
CA ILE A 256 9.49 1.04 5.02
C ILE A 256 10.21 0.69 6.32
N ASN A 257 11.29 1.40 6.61
CA ASN A 257 12.10 1.21 7.81
C ASN A 257 12.81 2.53 8.20
N ALA A 258 13.39 2.57 9.41
CA ALA A 258 14.07 3.75 9.94
C ALA A 258 15.34 4.18 9.17
N ALA A 259 15.90 3.32 8.34
CA ALA A 259 17.05 3.62 7.49
C ALA A 259 16.65 4.15 6.10
N GLY A 260 15.37 4.07 5.73
CA GLY A 260 14.86 4.48 4.43
C GLY A 260 15.34 3.59 3.27
N PRO A 261 15.41 4.11 2.04
CA PRO A 261 15.25 5.52 1.65
C PRO A 261 13.83 6.05 1.79
N TYR A 262 13.71 7.34 2.07
CA TYR A 262 12.41 8.01 2.29
C TYR A 262 11.84 8.67 1.02
N ASP A 263 12.46 8.48 -0.14
CA ASP A 263 12.14 9.21 -1.39
C ASP A 263 10.79 8.81 -2.01
N GLN A 264 10.20 7.69 -1.56
CA GLN A 264 8.86 7.23 -1.95
C GLN A 264 7.80 7.42 -0.85
N TRP A 265 8.17 8.00 0.29
CA TRP A 265 7.24 8.30 1.36
C TRP A 265 6.43 9.57 1.02
N PRO A 266 5.23 9.78 1.61
CA PRO A 266 4.34 10.89 1.26
C PRO A 266 5.01 12.26 1.27
N MET A 267 5.84 12.53 2.30
CA MET A 267 6.55 13.81 2.44
C MET A 267 7.50 14.11 1.26
N SER A 268 8.09 13.08 0.65
CA SER A 268 8.99 13.20 -0.49
C SER A 268 8.26 13.19 -1.83
N ARG A 269 6.95 12.99 -1.81
CA ARG A 269 6.07 12.96 -2.99
C ARG A 269 5.04 14.09 -2.96
N GLY A 270 5.44 15.26 -2.38
CA GLY A 270 4.75 16.53 -2.48
C GLY A 270 3.75 16.83 -1.36
N PHE A 271 3.56 15.95 -0.39
CA PHE A 271 2.75 16.27 0.79
C PHE A 271 3.57 17.02 1.84
N GLU A 272 3.04 18.13 2.34
CA GLU A 272 3.67 18.92 3.40
C GLU A 272 3.44 18.31 4.79
N ARG A 273 2.36 17.52 4.95
CA ARG A 273 2.05 16.79 6.19
C ARG A 273 1.55 15.39 5.87
N PHE A 274 1.96 14.42 6.68
CA PHE A 274 1.51 13.03 6.61
C PHE A 274 1.14 12.52 8.00
N TYR A 275 0.06 11.75 8.07
CA TYR A 275 -0.35 10.98 9.24
C TYR A 275 -1.11 9.74 8.79
N GLY A 276 -0.61 8.54 9.10
CA GLY A 276 -1.27 7.30 8.66
C GLY A 276 -0.32 6.12 8.66
N PHE A 277 -0.50 5.23 7.69
CA PHE A 277 0.31 4.03 7.56
C PHE A 277 0.82 3.84 6.11
N LEU A 278 1.95 3.15 5.99
CA LEU A 278 2.70 3.05 4.72
C LEU A 278 2.40 1.76 3.95
N GLU A 279 2.04 0.71 4.66
CA GLU A 279 1.77 -0.64 4.15
C GLU A 279 0.38 -0.74 3.47
N SER A 280 0.06 -1.93 2.95
CA SER A 280 -1.23 -2.23 2.29
C SER A 280 -2.43 -2.15 3.24
N HIS A 281 -2.23 -2.47 4.50
CA HIS A 281 -3.25 -2.51 5.55
C HIS A 281 -2.59 -2.34 6.92
N THR A 282 -3.41 -2.15 7.93
CA THR A 282 -2.98 -2.11 9.33
C THR A 282 -4.17 -2.39 10.25
N SER A 283 -3.91 -2.84 11.47
CA SER A 283 -4.93 -2.99 12.50
C SER A 283 -5.64 -1.65 12.77
N GLN A 284 -6.97 -1.67 12.90
CA GLN A 284 -7.71 -0.46 13.28
C GLN A 284 -7.62 -0.18 14.77
N TRP A 285 -7.20 -1.18 15.56
CA TRP A 285 -7.01 -1.10 17.01
C TRP A 285 -5.58 -0.80 17.43
N TYR A 286 -4.60 -1.36 16.72
CA TYR A 286 -3.15 -1.26 17.00
C TYR A 286 -2.37 -0.95 15.72
N PRO A 287 -2.62 0.22 15.06
CA PRO A 287 -2.02 0.50 13.76
C PRO A 287 -0.51 0.76 13.82
N ASP A 288 0.18 0.52 12.70
CA ASP A 288 1.52 1.03 12.47
C ASP A 288 1.47 2.47 11.99
N LEU A 289 1.43 3.41 12.93
CA LEU A 289 1.30 4.83 12.63
C LEU A 289 2.61 5.52 12.33
N VAL A 290 2.57 6.41 11.34
CA VAL A 290 3.65 7.32 10.97
C VAL A 290 3.11 8.75 10.92
N SER A 291 3.85 9.69 11.53
CA SER A 291 3.62 11.13 11.42
C SER A 291 4.83 11.78 10.76
N GLY A 292 4.62 12.39 9.59
CA GLY A 292 5.72 12.85 8.74
C GLY A 292 6.57 11.69 8.24
N SER A 293 7.77 11.53 8.81
CA SER A 293 8.69 10.40 8.53
C SER A 293 9.06 9.64 9.80
N THR A 294 8.29 9.80 10.87
CA THR A 294 8.57 9.19 12.17
C THR A 294 7.43 8.28 12.59
N ARG A 295 7.74 7.04 12.95
CA ARG A 295 6.77 6.14 13.58
C ARG A 295 6.34 6.67 14.95
N ILE A 296 5.06 6.56 15.22
CA ILE A 296 4.45 7.01 16.47
C ILE A 296 3.53 5.93 17.04
N LYS A 297 3.25 6.01 18.32
CA LYS A 297 2.22 5.17 18.95
C LYS A 297 0.85 5.76 18.72
N PRO A 298 -0.21 4.94 18.66
CA PRO A 298 -1.58 5.43 18.72
C PRO A 298 -1.79 6.35 19.95
N PRO A 299 -2.59 7.42 19.81
CA PRO A 299 -2.78 8.40 20.92
C PRO A 299 -3.62 7.86 22.10
N ALA A 300 -4.24 6.69 21.94
CA ALA A 300 -5.04 6.01 22.96
C ALA A 300 -5.04 4.51 22.70
N THR A 301 -5.51 3.71 23.68
CA THR A 301 -5.70 2.27 23.53
C THR A 301 -7.13 1.93 23.07
N PRO A 302 -7.38 0.70 22.58
CA PRO A 302 -8.75 0.25 22.25
C PRO A 302 -9.72 0.38 23.43
N GLU A 303 -9.25 0.11 24.67
CA GLU A 303 -10.04 0.24 25.91
C GLU A 303 -10.41 1.69 26.22
N GLU A 304 -9.59 2.64 25.77
CA GLU A 304 -9.86 4.09 25.85
C GLU A 304 -10.70 4.60 24.68
N GLY A 305 -11.15 3.71 23.80
CA GLY A 305 -12.01 4.02 22.66
C GLY A 305 -11.25 4.47 21.40
N TYR A 306 -10.00 4.04 21.24
CA TYR A 306 -9.24 4.25 20.01
C TYR A 306 -9.82 3.43 18.85
N HIS A 307 -9.84 4.04 17.68
CA HIS A 307 -10.05 3.38 16.39
C HIS A 307 -9.45 4.24 15.28
N LEU A 308 -8.78 3.63 14.33
CA LEU A 308 -8.01 4.33 13.30
C LEU A 308 -8.87 5.27 12.44
N SER A 309 -10.05 4.83 11.96
CA SER A 309 -10.93 5.70 11.12
C SER A 309 -11.29 7.02 11.83
N LYS A 310 -11.56 6.95 13.15
CA LYS A 310 -11.84 8.13 13.99
C LYS A 310 -10.62 9.03 14.10
N ASP A 311 -9.46 8.44 14.30
CA ASP A 311 -8.18 9.15 14.46
C ASP A 311 -7.78 9.88 13.19
N LEU A 312 -7.90 9.23 12.03
CA LEU A 312 -7.63 9.83 10.71
C LEU A 312 -8.49 11.08 10.47
N VAL A 313 -9.77 11.02 10.81
CA VAL A 313 -10.67 12.18 10.70
C VAL A 313 -10.28 13.29 11.66
N ASN A 314 -9.95 12.96 12.92
CA ASN A 314 -9.46 13.96 13.88
C ASN A 314 -8.22 14.68 13.37
N GLN A 315 -7.28 13.92 12.79
CA GLN A 315 -6.04 14.49 12.26
C GLN A 315 -6.28 15.34 10.99
N SER A 316 -7.22 14.93 10.13
CA SER A 316 -7.62 15.70 8.94
C SER A 316 -8.20 17.06 9.34
N ILE A 317 -9.13 17.06 10.29
CA ILE A 317 -9.72 18.28 10.85
C ILE A 317 -8.64 19.17 11.47
N GLN A 318 -7.71 18.58 12.22
CA GLN A 318 -6.62 19.34 12.85
C GLN A 318 -5.72 20.02 11.80
N TYR A 319 -5.33 19.31 10.73
CA TYR A 319 -4.47 19.85 9.68
C TYR A 319 -5.14 21.01 8.95
N ILE A 320 -6.43 20.88 8.60
CA ILE A 320 -7.19 21.93 7.94
C ILE A 320 -7.38 23.12 8.88
N SER A 321 -7.74 22.89 10.16
CA SER A 321 -7.91 23.92 11.16
C SER A 321 -6.65 24.75 11.37
N ASP A 322 -5.48 24.08 11.50
CA ASP A 322 -4.18 24.76 11.64
C ASP A 322 -3.89 25.66 10.43
N GLY A 323 -4.01 25.11 9.21
CA GLY A 323 -3.76 25.87 7.97
C GLY A 323 -4.69 27.04 7.82
N LYS A 324 -6.00 26.84 7.95
CA LYS A 324 -7.01 27.88 7.81
C LYS A 324 -6.96 28.96 8.88
N SER A 325 -6.52 28.61 10.09
CA SER A 325 -6.34 29.60 11.16
C SER A 325 -5.22 30.60 10.87
N LEU A 326 -4.18 30.17 10.17
CA LEU A 326 -3.03 31.00 9.81
C LEU A 326 -3.17 31.66 8.44
N GLN A 327 -3.74 30.97 7.48
CA GLN A 327 -3.90 31.40 6.10
C GLN A 327 -5.32 31.05 5.58
N PRO A 328 -6.37 31.77 5.98
CA PRO A 328 -7.77 31.40 5.71
C PRO A 328 -8.09 31.30 4.22
N ASP A 329 -7.44 32.09 3.38
CA ASP A 329 -7.65 32.11 1.92
C ASP A 329 -6.82 31.05 1.16
N LYS A 330 -5.85 30.36 1.82
CA LYS A 330 -5.03 29.32 1.17
C LYS A 330 -5.83 28.06 0.99
N PRO A 331 -6.01 27.56 -0.26
CA PRO A 331 -6.70 26.30 -0.48
C PRO A 331 -5.83 25.12 -0.04
N PHE A 332 -6.47 23.97 0.19
CA PHE A 332 -5.78 22.72 0.54
C PHE A 332 -6.14 21.58 -0.43
N PHE A 333 -5.22 20.67 -0.57
CA PHE A 333 -5.41 19.33 -1.12
C PHE A 333 -5.27 18.31 0.03
N LEU A 334 -6.31 17.53 0.27
CA LEU A 334 -6.31 16.43 1.25
C LEU A 334 -6.51 15.11 0.53
N TYR A 335 -5.56 14.19 0.70
CA TYR A 335 -5.70 12.78 0.38
C TYR A 335 -6.08 12.04 1.66
N LEU A 336 -7.37 11.75 1.84
CA LEU A 336 -7.92 11.04 3.00
C LEU A 336 -8.27 9.61 2.58
N ALA A 337 -7.42 8.66 2.96
CA ALA A 337 -7.51 7.28 2.54
C ALA A 337 -7.74 6.36 3.75
N PHE A 338 -8.95 5.82 3.85
CA PHE A 338 -9.29 4.88 4.91
C PHE A 338 -8.74 3.48 4.63
N GLY A 339 -8.68 2.63 5.66
CA GLY A 339 -8.48 1.21 5.51
C GLY A 339 -9.79 0.41 5.36
N ALA A 340 -10.94 1.07 5.44
CA ALA A 340 -12.25 0.44 5.28
C ALA A 340 -12.60 0.29 3.79
N GLY A 341 -13.09 -0.85 3.34
CA GLY A 341 -13.41 -2.21 3.85
C GLY A 341 -12.34 -3.26 3.71
N HIS A 342 -11.05 -2.88 3.56
CA HIS A 342 -9.95 -3.86 3.54
C HIS A 342 -9.83 -4.55 4.90
N TRP A 343 -9.38 -5.81 4.91
CA TRP A 343 -9.06 -6.49 6.16
C TRP A 343 -7.85 -5.82 6.87
N PRO A 344 -7.75 -5.96 8.21
CA PRO A 344 -8.66 -6.62 9.12
C PRO A 344 -9.95 -5.82 9.34
N HIS A 345 -11.09 -6.50 9.28
CA HIS A 345 -12.39 -5.87 9.55
C HIS A 345 -12.55 -5.67 11.04
N HIS A 346 -12.10 -4.54 11.52
CA HIS A 346 -12.15 -4.15 12.93
C HIS A 346 -13.17 -3.03 13.14
N VAL A 347 -14.03 -3.16 14.14
CA VAL A 347 -15.05 -2.16 14.43
C VAL A 347 -15.57 -2.30 15.87
N PRO A 348 -15.99 -1.22 16.54
CA PRO A 348 -16.61 -1.33 17.87
C PRO A 348 -17.87 -2.19 17.86
N GLU A 349 -18.01 -3.05 18.87
CA GLU A 349 -19.10 -4.05 19.00
C GLU A 349 -20.50 -3.45 18.82
N ALA A 350 -20.72 -2.23 19.30
CA ALA A 350 -22.03 -1.56 19.18
C ALA A 350 -22.52 -1.42 17.72
N TYR A 351 -21.59 -1.27 16.76
CA TYR A 351 -21.92 -1.21 15.34
C TYR A 351 -22.22 -2.60 14.78
N ILE A 352 -21.55 -3.63 15.26
CA ILE A 352 -21.80 -5.02 14.84
C ILE A 352 -23.21 -5.44 15.26
N GLU A 353 -23.63 -5.11 16.49
CA GLU A 353 -24.99 -5.38 17.00
C GLU A 353 -26.10 -4.70 16.17
N LYS A 354 -25.81 -3.54 15.53
CA LYS A 354 -26.72 -2.87 14.58
C LYS A 354 -27.05 -3.75 13.36
N TYR A 355 -26.08 -4.56 12.92
CA TYR A 355 -26.22 -5.41 11.73
C TYR A 355 -26.60 -6.86 12.05
N LYS A 356 -26.74 -7.23 13.30
CA LYS A 356 -27.03 -8.59 13.73
C LYS A 356 -28.28 -9.17 13.07
N GLY A 357 -28.11 -10.31 12.41
CA GLY A 357 -29.15 -11.02 11.67
C GLY A 357 -29.54 -10.42 10.31
N ARG A 358 -28.93 -9.30 9.90
CA ARG A 358 -29.25 -8.66 8.60
C ARG A 358 -28.73 -9.43 7.40
N PHE A 359 -27.76 -10.32 7.61
CA PHE A 359 -27.13 -11.12 6.57
C PHE A 359 -27.51 -12.61 6.62
N ASP A 360 -28.49 -12.99 7.46
CA ASP A 360 -28.97 -14.37 7.57
C ASP A 360 -29.62 -14.89 6.27
N MET A 361 -30.06 -13.95 5.38
CA MET A 361 -30.59 -14.30 4.07
C MET A 361 -29.54 -14.85 3.12
N GLY A 362 -28.25 -14.59 3.39
CA GLY A 362 -27.10 -15.04 2.61
C GLY A 362 -26.83 -14.27 1.33
N TRP A 363 -25.64 -14.53 0.76
CA TRP A 363 -25.13 -13.80 -0.38
C TRP A 363 -25.96 -13.93 -1.66
N ASP A 364 -26.57 -15.10 -1.95
CA ASP A 364 -27.40 -15.27 -3.14
C ASP A 364 -28.65 -14.38 -3.11
N ALA A 365 -29.30 -14.29 -1.96
CA ALA A 365 -30.47 -13.42 -1.77
C ALA A 365 -30.07 -11.94 -1.74
N MET A 366 -28.96 -11.60 -1.07
CA MET A 366 -28.41 -10.24 -1.04
C MET A 366 -28.12 -9.72 -2.44
N ARG A 367 -27.43 -10.48 -3.30
CA ARG A 367 -27.15 -10.10 -4.69
C ARG A 367 -28.41 -9.73 -5.47
N ASN A 368 -29.47 -10.53 -5.32
CA ASN A 368 -30.75 -10.23 -5.97
C ASN A 368 -31.42 -8.96 -5.45
N GLN A 369 -31.31 -8.68 -4.14
CA GLN A 369 -31.83 -7.46 -3.54
C GLN A 369 -31.02 -6.22 -3.98
N THR A 370 -29.69 -6.32 -3.99
CA THR A 370 -28.79 -5.27 -4.45
C THR A 370 -29.04 -4.95 -5.92
N LEU A 371 -29.09 -5.95 -6.83
CA LEU A 371 -29.42 -5.75 -8.23
C LEU A 371 -30.75 -5.02 -8.44
N ALA A 372 -31.80 -5.42 -7.68
CA ALA A 372 -33.10 -4.75 -7.78
C ALA A 372 -33.03 -3.29 -7.34
N LYS A 373 -32.24 -3.01 -6.29
CA LYS A 373 -32.03 -1.64 -5.78
C LYS A 373 -31.18 -0.78 -6.72
N GLU A 374 -30.15 -1.33 -7.31
CA GLU A 374 -29.32 -0.69 -8.34
C GLU A 374 -30.16 -0.23 -9.55
N LYS A 375 -31.05 -1.09 -10.01
CA LYS A 375 -32.04 -0.77 -11.07
C LYS A 375 -33.01 0.34 -10.64
N GLU A 376 -33.54 0.26 -9.42
CA GLU A 376 -34.42 1.29 -8.85
C GLU A 376 -33.72 2.65 -8.78
N LEU A 377 -32.45 2.68 -8.39
CA LEU A 377 -31.64 3.89 -8.30
C LEU A 377 -31.16 4.38 -9.67
N GLY A 378 -31.29 3.58 -10.73
CA GLY A 378 -30.83 3.89 -12.07
C GLY A 378 -29.31 3.92 -12.20
N VAL A 379 -28.56 3.31 -11.27
CA VAL A 379 -27.09 3.22 -11.31
C VAL A 379 -26.61 2.11 -12.26
N ILE A 380 -27.51 1.21 -12.65
CA ILE A 380 -27.30 0.23 -13.74
C ILE A 380 -28.50 0.24 -14.68
N PRO A 381 -28.36 -0.22 -15.95
CA PRO A 381 -29.50 -0.37 -16.86
C PRO A 381 -30.56 -1.33 -16.32
N GLU A 382 -31.84 -1.03 -16.61
CA GLU A 382 -32.99 -1.88 -16.18
C GLU A 382 -32.89 -3.33 -16.65
N ASN A 383 -32.32 -3.55 -17.83
CA ASN A 383 -32.16 -4.86 -18.46
C ASN A 383 -30.88 -5.61 -18.03
N THR A 384 -30.13 -5.11 -17.04
CA THR A 384 -28.91 -5.78 -16.58
C THR A 384 -29.22 -7.16 -16.03
N ASP A 385 -28.53 -8.17 -16.50
CA ASP A 385 -28.53 -9.51 -15.93
C ASP A 385 -27.53 -9.62 -14.79
N LEU A 386 -27.84 -10.41 -13.78
CA LEU A 386 -26.91 -10.69 -12.67
C LEU A 386 -25.84 -11.67 -13.15
N ALA A 387 -24.56 -11.33 -12.96
CA ALA A 387 -23.49 -12.28 -13.21
C ALA A 387 -23.72 -13.62 -12.50
N PRO A 388 -23.47 -14.77 -13.12
CA PRO A 388 -23.63 -16.08 -12.49
C PRO A 388 -22.86 -16.15 -11.17
N ARG A 389 -23.38 -16.96 -10.21
CA ARG A 389 -22.61 -17.25 -9.01
C ARG A 389 -21.29 -17.89 -9.43
N ASP A 390 -20.21 -17.41 -8.86
CA ASP A 390 -18.89 -17.96 -9.10
C ASP A 390 -18.85 -19.46 -8.75
N GLN A 391 -18.21 -20.24 -9.59
CA GLN A 391 -18.09 -21.69 -9.43
C GLN A 391 -17.41 -22.10 -8.12
N TRP A 392 -16.62 -21.23 -7.52
CA TRP A 392 -15.90 -21.46 -6.26
C TRP A 392 -16.71 -21.07 -5.01
N VAL A 393 -17.87 -20.44 -5.22
CA VAL A 393 -18.79 -20.05 -4.14
C VAL A 393 -19.90 -21.07 -4.03
N LYS A 394 -20.01 -21.72 -2.84
CA LYS A 394 -21.17 -22.58 -2.54
C LYS A 394 -22.46 -21.78 -2.56
N ALA A 395 -23.55 -22.38 -3.02
CA ALA A 395 -24.88 -21.81 -2.79
C ALA A 395 -25.13 -21.69 -1.29
N TRP A 396 -25.68 -20.55 -0.83
CA TRP A 396 -25.98 -20.32 0.57
C TRP A 396 -26.82 -21.43 1.19
N ASP A 397 -27.82 -21.94 0.44
CA ASP A 397 -28.70 -23.04 0.88
C ASP A 397 -27.99 -24.37 1.07
N ASN A 398 -26.77 -24.53 0.49
CA ASN A 398 -25.96 -25.75 0.63
C ASN A 398 -25.00 -25.69 1.81
N LEU A 399 -24.98 -24.60 2.55
CA LEU A 399 -24.17 -24.41 3.75
C LEU A 399 -24.88 -25.06 4.97
N THR A 400 -24.05 -25.52 5.92
CA THR A 400 -24.54 -25.95 7.24
C THR A 400 -24.99 -24.74 8.06
N GLU A 401 -25.77 -24.95 9.09
CA GLU A 401 -26.25 -23.87 9.97
C GLU A 401 -25.08 -23.17 10.71
N ASP A 402 -24.02 -23.92 11.04
CA ASP A 402 -22.81 -23.38 11.65
C ASP A 402 -22.00 -22.51 10.66
N GLU A 403 -21.87 -22.96 9.39
CA GLU A 403 -21.27 -22.14 8.32
C GLU A 403 -22.06 -20.85 8.12
N LYS A 404 -23.38 -20.93 7.98
CA LYS A 404 -24.25 -19.75 7.81
C LYS A 404 -24.07 -18.75 8.95
N LYS A 405 -24.06 -19.22 10.19
CA LYS A 405 -23.92 -18.36 11.37
C LYS A 405 -22.57 -17.63 11.39
N VAL A 406 -21.46 -18.34 11.12
CA VAL A 406 -20.12 -17.74 11.09
C VAL A 406 -20.00 -16.77 9.91
N TYR A 407 -20.49 -17.16 8.73
CA TYR A 407 -20.36 -16.32 7.54
C TYR A 407 -21.23 -15.07 7.61
N ALA A 408 -22.45 -15.17 8.17
CA ALA A 408 -23.27 -13.99 8.44
C ALA A 408 -22.55 -13.01 9.40
N ARG A 409 -21.90 -13.54 10.46
CA ARG A 409 -21.12 -12.71 11.39
C ARG A 409 -20.00 -11.92 10.70
N PHE A 410 -19.26 -12.51 9.77
CA PHE A 410 -18.24 -11.80 8.99
C PHE A 410 -18.85 -10.66 8.17
N ALA A 411 -20.02 -10.85 7.56
CA ALA A 411 -20.71 -9.79 6.82
C ALA A 411 -21.23 -8.67 7.74
N GLU A 412 -21.74 -9.03 8.92
CA GLU A 412 -22.16 -8.06 9.94
C GLU A 412 -21.00 -7.16 10.36
N VAL A 413 -19.82 -7.74 10.56
CA VAL A 413 -18.61 -7.01 10.94
C VAL A 413 -18.11 -6.11 9.81
N HIS A 414 -18.11 -6.59 8.57
CA HIS A 414 -17.70 -5.80 7.40
C HIS A 414 -18.65 -4.61 7.18
N ALA A 415 -19.95 -4.84 7.20
CA ALA A 415 -20.96 -3.79 7.07
C ALA A 415 -20.86 -2.75 8.20
N ALA A 416 -20.66 -3.20 9.44
CA ALA A 416 -20.45 -2.34 10.59
C ALA A 416 -19.18 -1.48 10.47
N TYR A 417 -18.12 -2.03 9.90
CA TYR A 417 -16.86 -1.31 9.68
C TYR A 417 -17.02 -0.18 8.66
N ILE A 418 -17.74 -0.41 7.57
CA ILE A 418 -18.06 0.62 6.58
C ILE A 418 -18.96 1.70 7.20
N ASP A 419 -20.03 1.32 7.89
CA ASP A 419 -20.97 2.23 8.57
C ASP A 419 -20.25 3.12 9.60
N TYR A 420 -19.38 2.53 10.44
CA TYR A 420 -18.56 3.31 11.38
C TYR A 420 -17.65 4.32 10.67
N THR A 421 -17.07 3.94 9.55
CA THR A 421 -16.23 4.82 8.77
C THR A 421 -17.04 5.93 8.11
N ASP A 422 -18.25 5.62 7.61
CA ASP A 422 -19.19 6.62 7.08
C ASP A 422 -19.61 7.65 8.16
N GLU A 423 -19.82 7.23 9.41
CA GLU A 423 -20.07 8.18 10.51
C GLU A 423 -18.86 9.12 10.72
N GLN A 424 -17.61 8.61 10.61
CA GLN A 424 -16.45 9.48 10.73
C GLN A 424 -16.33 10.44 9.53
N ILE A 425 -16.69 9.99 8.32
CA ILE A 425 -16.82 10.87 7.14
C ILE A 425 -17.86 11.96 7.40
N GLY A 426 -18.98 11.62 8.03
CA GLY A 426 -20.01 12.59 8.45
C GLY A 426 -19.43 13.70 9.32
N ARG A 427 -18.65 13.34 10.34
CA ARG A 427 -17.96 14.32 11.20
C ARG A 427 -17.01 15.23 10.42
N PHE A 428 -16.32 14.69 9.43
CA PHE A 428 -15.45 15.48 8.55
C PHE A 428 -16.24 16.47 7.70
N LEU A 429 -17.35 16.03 7.10
CA LEU A 429 -18.23 16.88 6.30
C LEU A 429 -18.90 17.98 7.14
N ASP A 430 -19.35 17.65 8.34
CA ASP A 430 -19.93 18.63 9.28
C ASP A 430 -18.91 19.71 9.65
N TYR A 431 -17.63 19.33 9.89
CA TYR A 431 -16.57 20.30 10.11
C TYR A 431 -16.33 21.22 8.90
N LEU A 432 -16.33 20.68 7.67
CA LEU A 432 -16.19 21.50 6.46
C LEU A 432 -17.37 22.45 6.29
N GLU A 433 -18.58 22.02 6.63
CA GLU A 433 -19.78 22.86 6.59
C GLU A 433 -19.72 23.97 7.66
N GLU A 434 -19.46 23.62 8.92
CA GLU A 434 -19.35 24.55 10.04
C GLU A 434 -18.25 25.58 9.85
N SER A 435 -17.13 25.20 9.25
CA SER A 435 -16.02 26.10 8.92
C SER A 435 -16.23 26.90 7.62
N GLY A 436 -17.37 26.69 6.92
CA GLY A 436 -17.70 27.36 5.66
C GLY A 436 -16.83 26.96 4.47
N GLN A 437 -16.18 25.81 4.53
CA GLN A 437 -15.31 25.31 3.46
C GLN A 437 -16.06 24.40 2.47
N LEU A 438 -17.15 23.73 2.89
CA LEU A 438 -17.76 22.63 2.15
C LEU A 438 -18.18 23.02 0.72
N ASN A 439 -18.79 24.19 0.53
CA ASN A 439 -19.32 24.59 -0.77
C ASN A 439 -18.21 24.77 -1.82
N ASN A 440 -17.06 25.33 -1.41
CA ASN A 440 -15.90 25.51 -2.28
C ASN A 440 -14.85 24.39 -2.09
N THR A 441 -15.31 23.18 -1.84
CA THR A 441 -14.47 21.98 -1.76
C THR A 441 -14.95 20.93 -2.77
N MET A 442 -14.08 20.56 -3.71
CA MET A 442 -14.30 19.44 -4.61
C MET A 442 -13.90 18.16 -3.90
N ILE A 443 -14.86 17.27 -3.63
CA ILE A 443 -14.63 15.98 -3.01
C ILE A 443 -14.82 14.88 -4.05
N VAL A 444 -13.77 14.06 -4.26
CA VAL A 444 -13.80 12.87 -5.12
C VAL A 444 -13.78 11.66 -4.22
N VAL A 445 -14.87 10.89 -4.18
CA VAL A 445 -14.99 9.64 -3.43
C VAL A 445 -14.79 8.49 -4.40
N ILE A 446 -13.90 7.55 -4.08
CA ILE A 446 -13.70 6.32 -4.87
C ILE A 446 -13.45 5.12 -3.94
N SER A 447 -13.73 3.90 -4.43
CA SER A 447 -13.02 2.70 -4.00
C SER A 447 -11.81 2.45 -4.91
N ASP A 448 -10.71 1.95 -4.37
CA ASP A 448 -9.49 1.77 -5.17
C ASP A 448 -9.45 0.45 -5.96
N ASN A 449 -10.33 -0.48 -5.66
CA ASN A 449 -10.64 -1.71 -6.42
C ASN A 449 -11.92 -2.35 -5.89
N GLY A 450 -12.38 -3.36 -6.62
CA GLY A 450 -13.51 -4.17 -6.18
C GLY A 450 -13.24 -4.96 -4.89
N ALA A 451 -14.31 -5.53 -4.31
CA ALA A 451 -14.29 -6.31 -3.08
C ALA A 451 -13.29 -7.47 -3.13
N SER A 452 -12.69 -7.78 -1.99
CA SER A 452 -11.54 -8.68 -1.88
C SER A 452 -11.94 -10.16 -1.77
N PRO A 453 -11.36 -11.06 -2.59
CA PRO A 453 -11.55 -12.51 -2.48
C PRO A 453 -10.63 -13.16 -1.42
N GLU A 454 -9.82 -12.41 -0.70
CA GLU A 454 -8.72 -12.90 0.14
C GLU A 454 -9.17 -13.71 1.36
N GLY A 455 -10.47 -13.74 1.63
CA GLY A 455 -11.06 -14.60 2.66
C GLY A 455 -11.27 -16.04 2.24
N ASP A 456 -10.99 -16.41 1.00
CA ASP A 456 -11.22 -17.76 0.47
C ASP A 456 -12.66 -18.24 0.68
N ALA A 457 -12.87 -19.56 0.75
CA ALA A 457 -14.22 -20.13 0.88
C ALA A 457 -14.87 -19.87 2.25
N ASN A 458 -14.08 -19.70 3.32
CA ASN A 458 -14.57 -19.76 4.69
C ASN A 458 -14.42 -18.46 5.50
N GLY A 459 -13.69 -17.47 4.97
CA GLY A 459 -13.22 -16.36 5.76
C GLY A 459 -12.05 -16.75 6.69
N TRP A 460 -11.47 -15.76 7.35
CA TRP A 460 -10.37 -15.96 8.29
C TRP A 460 -10.61 -15.12 9.55
N THR A 461 -10.31 -15.67 10.69
CA THR A 461 -10.26 -14.92 11.96
C THR A 461 -8.86 -14.40 12.27
N ASN A 462 -7.85 -14.87 11.53
CA ASN A 462 -6.45 -14.44 11.65
C ASN A 462 -5.76 -14.44 10.28
N MET A 463 -5.66 -13.27 9.64
CA MET A 463 -5.06 -13.10 8.32
C MET A 463 -3.54 -13.28 8.32
N VAL A 464 -2.87 -13.22 9.47
CA VAL A 464 -1.44 -13.59 9.57
C VAL A 464 -1.25 -15.06 9.16
N MET A 465 -2.18 -15.94 9.56
CA MET A 465 -2.13 -17.33 9.11
C MET A 465 -2.43 -17.50 7.63
N TRP A 466 -3.39 -16.72 7.09
CA TRP A 466 -3.64 -16.72 5.64
C TRP A 466 -2.36 -16.38 4.87
N ALA A 467 -1.67 -15.29 5.24
CA ALA A 467 -0.42 -14.89 4.58
C ALA A 467 0.65 -16.00 4.62
N ASN A 468 0.73 -16.72 5.71
CA ASN A 468 1.65 -17.87 5.85
C ASN A 468 1.23 -19.06 4.98
N SER A 469 -0.07 -19.28 4.80
CA SER A 469 -0.58 -20.40 3.98
C SER A 469 -0.34 -20.21 2.49
N VAL A 470 -0.33 -18.95 2.01
CA VAL A 470 -0.20 -18.64 0.57
C VAL A 470 1.24 -18.39 0.11
N SER A 471 2.16 -18.08 1.03
CA SER A 471 3.54 -17.72 0.69
C SER A 471 4.37 -18.87 0.15
N GLU A 472 3.99 -20.13 0.40
CA GLU A 472 4.77 -21.31 0.14
C GLU A 472 4.36 -22.11 -1.11
N GLY A 473 3.76 -21.45 -2.09
CA GLY A 473 3.55 -22.06 -3.42
C GLY A 473 2.73 -23.34 -3.44
N GLY A 474 1.69 -23.35 -2.74
CA GLY A 474 0.43 -24.12 -2.76
C GLY A 474 0.39 -25.60 -3.04
N GLU A 475 1.09 -26.22 -3.93
CA GLU A 475 0.64 -27.53 -4.42
C GLU A 475 1.55 -28.73 -4.25
N SER A 476 2.83 -28.52 -4.16
CA SER A 476 3.74 -29.68 -4.19
C SER A 476 4.27 -30.09 -2.82
N SER A 477 3.94 -29.35 -1.77
CA SER A 477 4.81 -29.42 -0.57
C SER A 477 4.27 -30.23 0.58
N GLY A 478 3.16 -30.79 0.63
CA GLY A 478 2.64 -31.39 1.87
C GLY A 478 2.45 -30.36 3.02
N PHE A 479 2.82 -29.08 2.75
CA PHE A 479 2.71 -27.96 3.68
C PHE A 479 1.26 -27.78 4.16
N GLN A 480 0.30 -27.87 3.26
CA GLN A 480 -1.12 -27.81 3.62
C GLN A 480 -1.49 -28.94 4.60
N ASN A 481 -0.94 -30.12 4.46
CA ASN A 481 -1.19 -31.23 5.39
C ASN A 481 -0.49 -31.01 6.73
N ASP A 482 0.75 -30.48 6.72
CA ASP A 482 1.49 -30.17 7.95
C ASP A 482 0.88 -28.97 8.66
N PHE A 483 0.50 -27.93 7.92
CA PHE A 483 -0.18 -26.73 8.41
C PHE A 483 -1.60 -27.06 8.93
N LEU A 484 -2.36 -27.89 8.26
CA LEU A 484 -3.65 -28.39 8.73
C LEU A 484 -3.50 -29.31 9.94
N SER A 485 -2.33 -29.95 10.15
CA SER A 485 -2.05 -30.81 11.31
C SER A 485 -1.86 -30.01 12.61
N ILE A 486 -1.48 -28.71 12.52
CA ILE A 486 -1.28 -27.84 13.70
C ILE A 486 -2.63 -27.49 14.35
N GLY A 487 -3.69 -27.54 13.60
CA GLY A 487 -5.06 -27.22 14.01
C GLY A 487 -5.78 -26.53 12.85
N ASN A 488 -6.89 -27.09 12.45
CA ASN A 488 -7.69 -26.52 11.35
C ASN A 488 -8.45 -25.30 11.86
N ILE A 489 -7.83 -24.11 11.73
CA ILE A 489 -8.44 -22.82 12.17
C ILE A 489 -9.45 -22.27 11.18
N THR A 490 -9.46 -22.76 9.93
CA THR A 490 -10.60 -22.55 9.03
C THR A 490 -11.74 -23.50 9.34
N ASN A 491 -11.61 -24.30 10.40
CA ASN A 491 -12.66 -25.15 10.91
C ASN A 491 -13.77 -24.30 11.51
N ILE A 492 -14.95 -24.43 10.96
CA ILE A 492 -16.14 -23.71 11.39
C ILE A 492 -16.40 -23.82 12.89
N SER A 493 -16.13 -24.99 13.51
CA SER A 493 -16.32 -25.14 14.96
C SER A 493 -15.36 -24.28 15.79
N THR A 494 -14.12 -24.07 15.31
CA THR A 494 -13.15 -23.17 15.94
C THR A 494 -13.57 -21.71 15.78
N MET A 495 -13.97 -21.30 14.58
CA MET A 495 -14.47 -19.95 14.32
C MET A 495 -15.74 -19.66 15.11
N LEU A 496 -16.65 -20.64 15.19
CA LEU A 496 -17.90 -20.54 15.96
C LEU A 496 -17.63 -20.35 17.46
N SER A 497 -16.61 -21.02 18.02
CA SER A 497 -16.22 -20.84 19.43
C SER A 497 -15.66 -19.48 19.76
N LYS A 498 -15.20 -18.72 18.73
CA LYS A 498 -14.62 -17.37 18.81
C LYS A 498 -15.46 -16.32 18.08
N ILE A 499 -16.72 -16.61 17.80
CA ILE A 499 -17.58 -15.75 16.97
C ILE A 499 -17.72 -14.34 17.52
N ASP A 500 -17.74 -14.20 18.84
CA ASP A 500 -17.86 -12.92 19.53
C ASP A 500 -16.54 -12.11 19.54
N GLU A 501 -15.41 -12.75 19.20
CA GLU A 501 -14.12 -12.05 19.05
C GLU A 501 -13.97 -11.41 17.66
N ILE A 502 -14.75 -11.85 16.66
CA ILE A 502 -14.66 -11.36 15.27
C ILE A 502 -15.02 -9.87 15.21
N GLY A 503 -14.08 -9.06 14.73
CA GLY A 503 -14.18 -7.59 14.65
C GLY A 503 -13.52 -6.85 15.80
N GLY A 504 -13.28 -7.56 16.91
CA GLY A 504 -12.60 -7.02 18.09
C GLY A 504 -11.06 -7.14 18.01
N PRO A 505 -10.34 -6.62 19.03
CA PRO A 505 -8.88 -6.59 19.07
C PRO A 505 -8.22 -7.96 19.25
N LEU A 506 -8.98 -9.03 19.49
CA LEU A 506 -8.49 -10.40 19.63
C LEU A 506 -8.53 -11.19 18.31
N SER A 507 -9.02 -10.59 17.23
CA SER A 507 -9.11 -11.19 15.90
C SER A 507 -8.39 -10.34 14.85
N TYR A 508 -8.15 -10.92 13.68
CA TYR A 508 -7.59 -10.24 12.50
C TYR A 508 -8.34 -10.73 11.26
N PRO A 509 -9.65 -10.33 11.12
CA PRO A 509 -10.60 -11.06 10.31
C PRO A 509 -10.78 -10.52 8.90
N THR A 510 -11.22 -11.43 8.00
CA THR A 510 -11.84 -11.09 6.71
C THR A 510 -12.98 -12.05 6.39
N TYR A 511 -13.91 -11.61 5.57
CA TYR A 511 -15.11 -12.36 5.19
C TYR A 511 -14.83 -13.44 4.12
N PRO A 512 -15.66 -14.50 4.01
CA PRO A 512 -15.58 -15.48 2.94
C PRO A 512 -15.96 -14.90 1.57
N LEU A 513 -15.38 -15.48 0.51
CA LEU A 513 -15.52 -15.14 -0.91
C LEU A 513 -16.97 -14.85 -1.37
N GLY A 514 -17.94 -15.56 -0.80
CA GLY A 514 -19.35 -15.34 -1.15
C GLY A 514 -19.82 -13.92 -0.88
N TRP A 515 -19.30 -13.26 0.14
CA TRP A 515 -19.62 -11.87 0.43
C TRP A 515 -18.89 -10.89 -0.48
N ALA A 516 -17.65 -11.19 -0.90
CA ALA A 516 -16.99 -10.40 -1.93
C ALA A 516 -17.78 -10.40 -3.25
N MET A 517 -18.30 -11.59 -3.65
CA MET A 517 -19.17 -11.71 -4.81
C MET A 517 -20.47 -10.89 -4.64
N ALA A 518 -21.00 -10.81 -3.43
CA ALA A 518 -22.20 -10.04 -3.18
C ALA A 518 -21.95 -8.53 -3.19
N ASP A 519 -20.83 -8.10 -2.68
CA ASP A 519 -20.41 -6.69 -2.64
C ASP A 519 -20.07 -6.14 -4.04
N ASN A 520 -19.63 -7.00 -4.97
CA ASN A 520 -19.36 -6.64 -6.36
C ASN A 520 -20.59 -6.72 -7.30
N THR A 521 -21.80 -6.92 -6.76
CA THR A 521 -23.01 -6.98 -7.58
C THR A 521 -23.13 -5.73 -8.45
N PRO A 522 -23.52 -5.84 -9.76
CA PRO A 522 -23.91 -7.05 -10.48
C PRO A 522 -22.77 -7.77 -11.19
N HIS A 523 -21.56 -7.30 -11.02
CA HIS A 523 -20.38 -7.61 -11.83
C HIS A 523 -19.79 -9.00 -11.56
N LYS A 524 -18.96 -9.46 -12.50
CA LYS A 524 -18.28 -10.74 -12.48
C LYS A 524 -16.92 -10.64 -11.80
N LEU A 525 -16.59 -11.59 -10.89
CA LEU A 525 -15.33 -11.73 -10.18
C LEU A 525 -15.04 -10.59 -9.17
N TYR A 526 -13.75 -10.28 -8.94
CA TYR A 526 -13.28 -9.59 -7.74
C TYR A 526 -11.97 -8.84 -7.98
N LYS A 527 -11.51 -8.08 -6.95
CA LYS A 527 -10.12 -7.64 -6.81
C LYS A 527 -9.14 -8.70 -7.33
N TRP A 528 -7.98 -8.34 -7.84
CA TRP A 528 -6.97 -9.17 -8.52
C TRP A 528 -7.31 -9.56 -9.96
N THR A 529 -8.49 -9.25 -10.45
CA THR A 529 -8.89 -9.59 -11.82
C THR A 529 -9.15 -8.35 -12.66
N SER A 530 -9.06 -8.49 -13.99
CA SER A 530 -9.39 -7.44 -14.94
C SER A 530 -10.85 -7.51 -15.41
N HIS A 531 -11.69 -8.36 -14.80
CA HIS A 531 -13.13 -8.37 -14.99
C HIS A 531 -13.79 -7.19 -14.28
N GLU A 532 -15.04 -6.88 -14.64
CA GLU A 532 -15.75 -5.73 -14.08
C GLU A 532 -15.82 -5.76 -12.55
N GLY A 533 -16.01 -6.90 -11.89
CA GLY A 533 -16.02 -6.98 -10.43
C GLY A 533 -14.68 -6.68 -9.75
N GLY A 534 -13.58 -6.61 -10.51
CA GLY A 534 -12.28 -6.16 -9.97
C GLY A 534 -11.97 -4.70 -10.29
N THR A 535 -12.55 -4.17 -11.38
CA THR A 535 -12.15 -2.88 -11.94
C THR A 535 -13.26 -1.85 -12.05
N HIS A 536 -14.53 -2.24 -11.96
CA HIS A 536 -15.67 -1.33 -12.05
C HIS A 536 -16.16 -0.98 -10.66
N ASP A 537 -15.85 0.23 -10.20
CA ASP A 537 -15.95 0.63 -8.81
C ASP A 537 -16.78 1.92 -8.66
N PRO A 538 -17.32 2.21 -7.46
CA PRO A 538 -18.09 3.43 -7.25
C PRO A 538 -17.20 4.68 -7.29
N MET A 539 -17.70 5.76 -7.96
CA MET A 539 -17.12 7.09 -7.86
C MET A 539 -18.20 8.16 -7.73
N ILE A 540 -17.93 9.12 -6.83
CA ILE A 540 -18.76 10.31 -6.64
C ILE A 540 -17.87 11.56 -6.77
N ILE A 541 -18.34 12.59 -7.47
CA ILE A 541 -17.72 13.91 -7.45
C ILE A 541 -18.74 14.91 -6.89
N TYR A 542 -18.41 15.49 -5.74
CA TYR A 542 -19.22 16.49 -5.05
C TYR A 542 -18.50 17.84 -5.06
N TRP A 543 -19.17 18.91 -5.55
CA TRP A 543 -18.63 20.26 -5.53
C TRP A 543 -19.76 21.29 -5.74
N PRO A 544 -20.43 21.76 -4.70
CA PRO A 544 -21.62 22.64 -4.82
C PRO A 544 -21.38 23.93 -5.61
N ASP A 545 -20.21 24.57 -5.47
CA ASP A 545 -19.92 25.81 -6.20
C ASP A 545 -19.70 25.57 -7.70
N GLY A 546 -19.22 24.41 -8.11
CA GLY A 546 -18.92 24.07 -9.51
C GLY A 546 -19.95 23.20 -10.22
N ILE A 547 -20.62 22.28 -9.52
CA ILE A 547 -21.58 21.34 -10.07
C ILE A 547 -22.99 21.78 -9.71
N LYS A 548 -23.87 21.89 -10.71
CA LYS A 548 -25.26 22.34 -10.54
C LYS A 548 -26.30 21.24 -10.80
N ASP A 549 -25.88 20.07 -11.28
CA ASP A 549 -26.74 18.92 -11.52
C ASP A 549 -26.67 17.98 -10.30
N GLU A 550 -27.30 18.41 -9.19
CA GLU A 550 -27.29 17.69 -7.92
C GLU A 550 -27.95 16.30 -8.06
N GLY A 551 -27.26 15.25 -7.59
CA GLY A 551 -27.71 13.87 -7.67
C GLY A 551 -27.66 13.26 -9.07
N GLY A 552 -27.05 13.96 -10.03
CA GLY A 552 -26.95 13.52 -11.43
C GLY A 552 -26.14 12.25 -11.61
N ILE A 553 -26.55 11.42 -12.58
CA ILE A 553 -25.81 10.21 -12.96
C ILE A 553 -24.96 10.49 -14.20
N ARG A 554 -23.75 9.92 -14.23
CA ARG A 554 -22.79 9.98 -15.33
C ARG A 554 -22.39 8.57 -15.74
N SER A 555 -22.72 8.19 -16.96
CA SER A 555 -22.46 6.84 -17.50
C SER A 555 -21.30 6.82 -18.52
N GLN A 556 -20.58 7.92 -18.66
CA GLN A 556 -19.39 7.97 -19.48
C GLN A 556 -18.31 7.07 -18.91
N PHE A 557 -17.69 6.23 -19.76
CA PHE A 557 -16.54 5.44 -19.34
C PHE A 557 -15.41 6.34 -18.87
N CYS A 558 -14.92 6.10 -17.66
CA CYS A 558 -13.80 6.79 -17.08
C CYS A 558 -12.93 5.85 -16.23
N HIS A 559 -11.72 6.31 -15.91
CA HIS A 559 -10.71 5.50 -15.22
C HIS A 559 -9.97 6.35 -14.19
N ALA A 560 -9.36 5.75 -13.19
CA ALA A 560 -8.62 6.45 -12.14
C ALA A 560 -7.59 7.47 -12.66
N ILE A 561 -6.99 7.26 -13.84
CA ILE A 561 -6.08 8.26 -14.46
C ILE A 561 -6.77 9.55 -14.87
N ASP A 562 -8.10 9.59 -14.97
CA ASP A 562 -8.87 10.75 -15.42
C ASP A 562 -9.14 11.76 -14.31
N VAL A 563 -8.90 11.38 -13.06
CA VAL A 563 -9.13 12.23 -11.87
C VAL A 563 -8.18 13.44 -11.87
N VAL A 564 -6.88 13.22 -12.08
CA VAL A 564 -5.88 14.32 -12.08
C VAL A 564 -6.17 15.37 -13.15
N PRO A 565 -6.32 15.03 -14.44
CA PRO A 565 -6.61 16.05 -15.45
C PRO A 565 -7.95 16.74 -15.22
N THR A 566 -8.94 16.09 -14.59
CA THR A 566 -10.20 16.73 -14.20
C THR A 566 -9.97 17.81 -13.15
N VAL A 567 -9.22 17.51 -12.11
CA VAL A 567 -8.90 18.51 -11.06
C VAL A 567 -8.07 19.64 -11.64
N LEU A 568 -7.04 19.35 -12.45
CA LEU A 568 -6.21 20.40 -13.05
C LEU A 568 -7.03 21.35 -13.95
N GLU A 569 -7.96 20.82 -14.76
CA GLU A 569 -8.85 21.63 -15.58
C GLU A 569 -9.77 22.51 -14.73
N VAL A 570 -10.36 21.95 -13.66
CA VAL A 570 -11.20 22.71 -12.71
C VAL A 570 -10.43 23.84 -12.03
N LEU A 571 -9.16 23.61 -11.73
CA LEU A 571 -8.29 24.58 -11.09
C LEU A 571 -7.66 25.57 -12.07
N GLU A 572 -7.85 25.37 -13.39
CA GLU A 572 -7.20 26.14 -14.46
C GLU A 572 -5.66 26.07 -14.37
N PHE A 573 -5.10 24.92 -13.97
CA PHE A 573 -3.66 24.68 -13.87
C PHE A 573 -3.17 23.73 -14.95
N ASP A 574 -2.06 24.09 -15.59
CA ASP A 574 -1.35 23.20 -16.49
C ASP A 574 -0.42 22.26 -15.71
N ALA A 575 -0.36 21.01 -16.13
CA ALA A 575 0.65 20.08 -15.61
C ALA A 575 2.06 20.57 -15.99
N PRO A 576 3.04 20.53 -15.07
CA PRO A 576 4.37 21.02 -15.37
C PRO A 576 5.08 20.14 -16.40
N GLU A 577 5.74 20.74 -17.40
CA GLU A 577 6.63 20.02 -18.34
C GLU A 577 7.91 19.56 -17.65
N VAL A 578 8.37 20.28 -16.65
CA VAL A 578 9.56 19.97 -15.85
C VAL A 578 9.25 20.19 -14.37
N TYR A 579 9.49 19.19 -13.55
CA TYR A 579 9.37 19.28 -12.09
C TYR A 579 10.68 18.86 -11.43
N ASN A 580 11.24 19.72 -10.55
CA ASN A 580 12.51 19.51 -9.86
C ASN A 580 13.66 19.11 -10.82
N GLY A 581 13.68 19.68 -12.03
CA GLY A 581 14.71 19.43 -13.04
C GLY A 581 14.52 18.13 -13.84
N VAL A 582 13.42 17.41 -13.61
CA VAL A 582 13.06 16.18 -14.34
C VAL A 582 11.94 16.47 -15.33
N THR A 583 12.15 16.15 -16.61
CA THR A 583 11.11 16.24 -17.66
C THR A 583 9.99 15.26 -17.35
N GLN A 584 8.76 15.75 -17.38
CA GLN A 584 7.58 15.00 -17.03
C GLN A 584 6.99 14.26 -18.24
N LYS A 585 6.58 13.01 -18.02
CA LYS A 585 5.72 12.29 -18.97
C LYS A 585 4.39 13.02 -19.11
N PRO A 586 3.76 13.04 -20.30
CA PRO A 586 2.44 13.62 -20.46
C PRO A 586 1.43 12.89 -19.55
N ILE A 587 0.39 13.62 -19.13
CA ILE A 587 -0.78 13.00 -18.49
C ILE A 587 -1.49 12.15 -19.54
N GLU A 588 -1.92 10.95 -19.16
CA GLU A 588 -2.52 9.95 -20.06
C GLU A 588 -4.05 9.86 -19.86
N GLY A 589 -4.54 10.43 -18.76
CA GLY A 589 -5.96 10.58 -18.47
C GLY A 589 -6.64 11.67 -19.31
N ILE A 590 -7.97 11.65 -19.31
CA ILE A 590 -8.84 12.61 -19.98
C ILE A 590 -9.73 13.27 -18.93
N SER A 591 -9.77 14.59 -18.88
CA SER A 591 -10.62 15.32 -17.94
C SER A 591 -12.10 14.96 -18.09
N LEU A 592 -12.78 14.85 -16.97
CA LEU A 592 -14.23 14.59 -16.87
C LEU A 592 -15.04 15.90 -16.69
N ALA A 593 -14.41 17.07 -16.65
CA ALA A 593 -15.10 18.35 -16.45
C ALA A 593 -16.20 18.60 -17.48
N TYR A 594 -16.06 18.07 -18.69
CA TYR A 594 -17.09 18.14 -19.75
C TYR A 594 -18.42 17.48 -19.34
N THR A 595 -18.40 16.55 -18.38
CA THR A 595 -19.59 15.85 -17.89
C THR A 595 -20.36 16.64 -16.82
N PHE A 596 -19.74 17.64 -16.19
CA PHE A 596 -20.34 18.33 -15.04
C PHE A 596 -21.66 19.01 -15.38
N ALA A 597 -21.73 19.63 -16.55
CA ALA A 597 -22.92 20.32 -17.02
C ALA A 597 -23.77 19.52 -18.03
N ASN A 598 -23.28 18.38 -18.53
CA ASN A 598 -23.96 17.64 -19.60
C ASN A 598 -23.83 16.11 -19.39
N SER A 599 -24.89 15.50 -18.87
CA SER A 599 -24.97 14.05 -18.65
C SER A 599 -25.01 13.23 -19.94
N THR A 600 -25.36 13.85 -21.07
CA THR A 600 -25.53 13.17 -22.36
C THR A 600 -24.34 13.34 -23.32
N GLU A 601 -23.29 14.06 -22.89
CA GLU A 601 -22.07 14.19 -23.68
C GLU A 601 -21.44 12.80 -23.88
N PRO A 602 -21.06 12.43 -25.11
CA PRO A 602 -20.43 11.13 -25.35
C PRO A 602 -19.11 10.98 -24.60
N THR A 603 -18.76 9.75 -24.23
CA THR A 603 -17.47 9.41 -23.65
C THR A 603 -16.32 9.90 -24.54
N HIS A 604 -15.42 10.71 -23.98
CA HIS A 604 -14.23 11.20 -24.70
C HIS A 604 -13.11 10.16 -24.73
N LYS A 605 -12.98 9.32 -23.71
CA LYS A 605 -12.01 8.21 -23.68
C LYS A 605 -12.37 7.18 -24.74
N LYS A 606 -11.38 6.68 -25.46
CA LYS A 606 -11.58 5.70 -26.54
C LYS A 606 -11.02 4.33 -26.25
N VAL A 607 -9.97 4.25 -25.43
CA VAL A 607 -9.28 3.01 -25.10
C VAL A 607 -8.76 3.06 -23.67
N GLN A 608 -8.86 1.92 -22.98
CA GLN A 608 -8.20 1.68 -21.70
C GLN A 608 -7.78 0.22 -21.63
N TYR A 609 -6.51 -0.03 -21.36
CA TYR A 609 -6.01 -1.38 -21.05
C TYR A 609 -5.98 -1.63 -19.56
N PHE A 610 -6.03 -2.90 -19.22
CA PHE A 610 -5.89 -3.41 -17.84
C PHE A 610 -4.89 -4.57 -17.86
N GLU A 611 -4.09 -4.67 -16.83
CA GLU A 611 -3.25 -5.84 -16.54
C GLU A 611 -2.99 -5.91 -15.04
N MET A 612 -3.12 -7.11 -14.48
CA MET A 612 -2.79 -7.40 -13.10
C MET A 612 -2.34 -8.86 -12.96
N MET A 613 -1.03 -9.05 -12.70
CA MET A 613 -0.43 -10.37 -12.45
C MET A 613 -0.79 -11.40 -13.54
N GLY A 614 -0.84 -10.96 -14.79
CA GLY A 614 -1.15 -11.78 -15.96
C GLY A 614 -2.61 -11.74 -16.39
N THR A 615 -3.58 -11.38 -15.54
CA THR A 615 -4.94 -11.12 -16.04
C THR A 615 -4.95 -9.86 -16.87
N ARG A 616 -5.61 -9.90 -18.03
CA ARG A 616 -5.52 -8.85 -19.04
C ARG A 616 -6.87 -8.46 -19.56
N ALA A 617 -7.08 -7.15 -19.77
CA ALA A 617 -8.26 -6.70 -20.49
C ALA A 617 -7.98 -5.43 -21.30
N ILE A 618 -8.83 -5.19 -22.29
CA ILE A 618 -8.86 -3.97 -23.08
C ILE A 618 -10.32 -3.53 -23.26
N TRP A 619 -10.60 -2.31 -22.89
CA TRP A 619 -11.84 -1.63 -23.26
C TRP A 619 -11.59 -0.75 -24.47
N TYR A 620 -12.47 -0.82 -25.47
CA TYR A 620 -12.44 0.01 -26.65
C TYR A 620 -13.84 0.25 -27.20
N ASP A 621 -14.29 1.52 -27.13
CA ASP A 621 -15.56 2.00 -27.68
C ASP A 621 -16.77 1.09 -27.31
N GLY A 622 -16.94 0.82 -26.01
CA GLY A 622 -18.03 0.01 -25.46
C GLY A 622 -17.79 -1.50 -25.45
N TRP A 623 -16.79 -2.01 -26.15
CA TRP A 623 -16.42 -3.41 -26.12
C TRP A 623 -15.28 -3.67 -25.12
N LYS A 624 -15.34 -4.83 -24.48
CA LYS A 624 -14.25 -5.31 -23.60
C LYS A 624 -13.85 -6.74 -23.98
N ALA A 625 -12.56 -6.94 -24.19
CA ALA A 625 -11.98 -8.29 -24.23
C ALA A 625 -11.17 -8.51 -22.96
N VAL A 626 -11.32 -9.65 -22.31
CA VAL A 626 -10.66 -9.99 -21.06
C VAL A 626 -10.13 -11.42 -21.08
N ALA A 627 -8.94 -11.65 -20.51
CA ALA A 627 -8.35 -12.96 -20.31
C ALA A 627 -7.97 -13.11 -18.83
N PHE A 628 -8.57 -14.09 -18.20
CA PHE A 628 -8.22 -14.48 -16.85
C PHE A 628 -6.94 -15.33 -16.88
N HIS A 629 -6.01 -15.04 -15.97
CA HIS A 629 -4.79 -15.81 -15.76
C HIS A 629 -4.67 -16.17 -14.29
N HIS A 630 -4.35 -17.43 -14.00
CA HIS A 630 -4.17 -17.87 -12.61
C HIS A 630 -2.81 -17.44 -12.06
N LEU A 631 -2.79 -16.85 -10.89
CA LEU A 631 -1.58 -16.45 -10.20
C LEU A 631 -0.64 -17.66 -9.95
N ASN A 632 0.66 -17.49 -10.21
CA ASN A 632 1.69 -18.55 -10.12
C ASN A 632 1.45 -19.78 -11.04
N TYR A 633 0.61 -19.65 -12.10
CA TYR A 633 0.39 -20.74 -13.05
C TYR A 633 1.60 -20.93 -13.97
N GLY A 634 2.42 -19.90 -14.15
CA GLY A 634 3.61 -19.93 -14.98
C GLY A 634 3.45 -19.15 -16.27
N PRO A 635 4.48 -19.13 -17.14
CA PRO A 635 4.59 -18.21 -18.25
C PRO A 635 3.74 -18.53 -19.48
N ASP A 636 2.76 -19.41 -19.38
CA ASP A 636 1.94 -19.86 -20.50
C ASP A 636 0.73 -18.94 -20.78
N PHE A 637 0.99 -17.63 -20.84
CA PHE A 637 -0.03 -16.61 -21.08
C PHE A 637 -0.70 -16.71 -22.48
N GLN A 638 -0.14 -17.48 -23.40
CA GLN A 638 -0.67 -17.61 -24.77
C GLN A 638 -1.89 -18.54 -24.83
N ASN A 639 -2.02 -19.44 -23.87
CA ASN A 639 -3.13 -20.39 -23.79
C ASN A 639 -4.31 -19.88 -22.95
N ASP A 640 -4.23 -18.68 -22.39
CA ASP A 640 -5.37 -18.09 -21.69
C ASP A 640 -6.54 -17.89 -22.65
N THR A 641 -7.72 -18.26 -22.16
CA THR A 641 -8.96 -18.06 -22.89
C THR A 641 -9.39 -16.60 -22.81
N TRP A 642 -9.58 -15.97 -23.97
CA TRP A 642 -10.13 -14.63 -24.05
C TRP A 642 -11.64 -14.66 -24.16
N GLU A 643 -12.31 -13.85 -23.39
CA GLU A 643 -13.73 -13.56 -23.42
C GLU A 643 -13.96 -12.20 -24.10
N LEU A 644 -15.13 -11.98 -24.69
CA LEU A 644 -15.50 -10.74 -25.37
C LEU A 644 -16.89 -10.30 -24.92
N TYR A 645 -17.04 -9.04 -24.54
CA TYR A 645 -18.29 -8.46 -24.06
C TYR A 645 -18.60 -7.13 -24.75
N ASN A 646 -19.88 -6.85 -24.98
CA ASN A 646 -20.36 -5.52 -25.32
C ASN A 646 -20.93 -4.87 -24.05
N LEU A 647 -20.12 -4.09 -23.36
CA LEU A 647 -20.51 -3.47 -22.09
C LEU A 647 -21.62 -2.42 -22.23
N THR A 648 -21.96 -1.99 -23.46
CA THR A 648 -23.12 -1.11 -23.69
C THR A 648 -24.43 -1.85 -23.38
N ASP A 649 -24.46 -3.15 -23.63
CA ASP A 649 -25.64 -3.99 -23.47
C ASP A 649 -25.53 -4.97 -22.29
N ASP A 650 -24.30 -5.30 -21.87
CA ASP A 650 -23.97 -6.34 -20.88
C ASP A 650 -22.89 -5.83 -19.89
N VAL A 651 -23.28 -4.93 -19.02
CA VAL A 651 -22.38 -4.29 -18.01
C VAL A 651 -21.81 -5.27 -16.98
N SER A 652 -22.38 -6.46 -16.86
CA SER A 652 -22.03 -7.48 -15.86
C SER A 652 -21.23 -8.66 -16.42
N GLU A 653 -20.83 -8.62 -17.69
CA GLU A 653 -20.02 -9.67 -18.35
C GLU A 653 -20.66 -11.07 -18.30
N VAL A 654 -21.98 -11.16 -18.57
CA VAL A 654 -22.74 -12.43 -18.55
C VAL A 654 -22.63 -13.16 -19.89
N HIS A 655 -22.68 -12.42 -21.01
CA HIS A 655 -22.84 -12.96 -22.34
C HIS A 655 -21.51 -12.90 -23.14
N ASN A 656 -20.69 -13.96 -23.03
CA ASN A 656 -19.46 -14.03 -23.78
C ASN A 656 -19.75 -14.15 -25.29
N LEU A 657 -19.33 -13.16 -26.06
CA LEU A 657 -19.53 -13.01 -27.49
C LEU A 657 -18.32 -13.45 -28.33
N ALA A 658 -17.27 -14.04 -27.75
CA ALA A 658 -16.03 -14.40 -28.42
C ALA A 658 -16.24 -15.28 -29.65
N ASP A 659 -17.09 -16.32 -29.56
CA ASP A 659 -17.42 -17.22 -30.66
C ASP A 659 -18.28 -16.56 -31.73
N GLN A 660 -19.09 -15.55 -31.36
CA GLN A 660 -19.98 -14.87 -32.29
C GLN A 660 -19.25 -13.79 -33.12
N TYR A 661 -18.22 -13.16 -32.49
CA TYR A 661 -17.49 -12.07 -33.12
C TYR A 661 -15.96 -12.28 -33.07
N PRO A 662 -15.44 -13.40 -33.65
CA PRO A 662 -14.02 -13.74 -33.56
C PRO A 662 -13.09 -12.68 -34.17
N ALA A 663 -13.52 -11.99 -35.22
CA ALA A 663 -12.74 -10.91 -35.84
C ALA A 663 -12.64 -9.67 -34.90
N LYS A 664 -13.70 -9.38 -34.15
CA LYS A 664 -13.68 -8.31 -33.15
C LYS A 664 -12.77 -8.67 -31.99
N LEU A 665 -12.82 -9.92 -31.52
CA LEU A 665 -11.92 -10.41 -30.50
C LEU A 665 -10.44 -10.26 -30.89
N GLU A 666 -10.06 -10.66 -32.10
CA GLU A 666 -8.68 -10.49 -32.59
C GLU A 666 -8.30 -9.00 -32.69
N GLU A 667 -9.20 -8.14 -33.19
CA GLU A 667 -8.97 -6.68 -33.16
C GLU A 667 -8.68 -6.17 -31.73
N MET A 668 -9.45 -6.63 -30.75
CA MET A 668 -9.29 -6.21 -29.34
C MET A 668 -7.96 -6.72 -28.76
N LYS A 669 -7.59 -7.96 -29.04
CA LYS A 669 -6.29 -8.53 -28.62
C LYS A 669 -5.12 -7.75 -29.22
N ASP A 670 -5.17 -7.42 -30.53
CA ASP A 670 -4.14 -6.62 -31.19
C ASP A 670 -3.99 -5.24 -30.53
N ARG A 671 -5.11 -4.62 -30.15
CA ARG A 671 -5.11 -3.34 -29.42
C ARG A 671 -4.48 -3.49 -28.04
N TRP A 672 -4.80 -4.55 -27.30
CA TRP A 672 -4.20 -4.79 -26.01
C TRP A 672 -2.67 -4.89 -26.12
N TRP A 673 -2.15 -5.66 -27.08
CA TRP A 673 -0.70 -5.77 -27.31
C TRP A 673 -0.05 -4.44 -27.71
N ALA A 674 -0.75 -3.60 -28.47
CA ALA A 674 -0.27 -2.28 -28.83
C ALA A 674 -0.15 -1.36 -27.58
N GLU A 675 -1.18 -1.32 -26.73
CA GLU A 675 -1.16 -0.53 -25.49
C GLU A 675 -0.13 -1.11 -24.50
N ALA A 676 -0.03 -2.43 -24.36
CA ALA A 676 0.96 -3.09 -23.51
C ALA A 676 2.40 -2.73 -23.89
N SER A 677 2.69 -2.69 -25.19
CA SER A 677 4.00 -2.28 -25.71
C SER A 677 4.31 -0.80 -25.47
N LYS A 678 3.26 0.04 -25.53
CA LYS A 678 3.39 1.50 -25.32
C LYS A 678 3.68 1.88 -23.87
N TYR A 679 3.12 1.15 -22.92
CA TYR A 679 3.10 1.53 -21.52
C TYR A 679 3.99 0.67 -20.58
N ASN A 680 4.95 -0.08 -21.13
CA ASN A 680 5.87 -0.94 -20.35
C ASN A 680 5.18 -2.08 -19.58
N VAL A 681 4.09 -2.62 -20.10
CA VAL A 681 3.37 -3.75 -19.47
C VAL A 681 4.18 -5.04 -19.54
N LEU A 682 5.02 -5.18 -20.56
CA LEU A 682 5.81 -6.40 -20.79
C LEU A 682 7.15 -6.36 -20.03
N PRO A 683 7.63 -7.52 -19.56
CA PRO A 683 7.04 -8.85 -19.67
C PRO A 683 5.90 -9.08 -18.68
N LEU A 684 4.93 -9.96 -19.02
CA LEU A 684 3.94 -10.44 -18.06
C LEU A 684 4.62 -11.30 -17.00
N ASP A 685 4.20 -11.16 -15.74
CA ASP A 685 4.80 -11.88 -14.62
C ASP A 685 3.74 -12.18 -13.54
N ASP A 686 3.37 -13.44 -13.38
CA ASP A 686 2.39 -13.95 -12.41
C ASP A 686 3.01 -14.44 -11.09
N ARG A 687 4.34 -14.31 -10.91
CA ARG A 687 5.10 -14.90 -9.79
C ARG A 687 5.05 -14.02 -8.54
N ALA A 688 3.98 -14.07 -7.75
CA ALA A 688 3.86 -13.28 -6.53
C ALA A 688 4.84 -13.74 -5.42
N GLY A 689 4.81 -15.02 -5.06
CA GLY A 689 5.63 -15.56 -3.97
C GLY A 689 7.13 -15.42 -4.20
N ALA A 690 7.60 -15.72 -5.42
CA ALA A 690 9.02 -15.62 -5.76
C ALA A 690 9.52 -14.16 -5.75
N ARG A 691 8.67 -13.19 -6.13
CA ARG A 691 9.01 -11.76 -6.09
C ARG A 691 9.09 -11.25 -4.65
N TYR A 692 8.16 -11.65 -3.80
CA TYR A 692 8.17 -11.33 -2.38
C TYR A 692 9.43 -11.88 -1.67
N SER A 693 9.78 -13.15 -1.91
CA SER A 693 10.96 -13.80 -1.30
C SER A 693 12.28 -13.14 -1.73
N ALA A 694 12.37 -12.65 -2.96
CA ALA A 694 13.57 -11.97 -3.47
C ALA A 694 13.91 -10.67 -2.73
N LEU A 695 12.94 -10.01 -2.12
CA LEU A 695 13.14 -8.79 -1.32
C LEU A 695 13.79 -9.08 0.04
N GLN A 696 13.69 -10.30 0.54
CA GLN A 696 14.15 -10.68 1.88
C GLN A 696 15.59 -11.24 1.89
N ALA A 697 16.17 -11.57 0.75
CA ALA A 697 17.52 -12.13 0.66
C ALA A 697 18.60 -11.07 1.00
N ARG A 698 19.15 -11.13 2.22
CA ARG A 698 20.25 -10.25 2.67
C ARG A 698 21.46 -11.10 3.04
N GLY A 699 22.61 -10.72 2.54
CA GLY A 699 23.89 -11.43 2.76
C GLY A 699 24.58 -11.13 4.12
N ILE A 700 23.87 -10.57 5.11
CA ILE A 700 24.43 -10.24 6.44
C ILE A 700 23.99 -11.31 7.42
N SER A 701 24.96 -11.95 8.11
CA SER A 701 24.69 -13.04 9.05
C SER A 701 24.69 -12.63 10.53
N THR A 702 25.27 -11.49 10.88
CA THR A 702 25.34 -11.01 12.28
C THR A 702 24.82 -9.57 12.39
N PHE A 703 23.98 -9.35 13.38
CA PHE A 703 23.31 -8.07 13.65
C PHE A 703 23.51 -7.69 15.11
N THR A 704 23.70 -6.42 15.39
CA THR A 704 23.77 -5.89 16.75
C THR A 704 22.68 -4.85 16.93
N TYR A 705 21.80 -5.10 17.89
CA TYR A 705 20.70 -4.21 18.24
C TYR A 705 20.98 -3.53 19.60
N LEU A 706 20.74 -2.25 19.66
CA LEU A 706 20.90 -1.46 20.88
C LEU A 706 19.54 -1.28 21.57
N PRO A 707 19.51 -1.09 22.91
CA PRO A 707 18.29 -0.79 23.62
C PRO A 707 17.59 0.46 23.07
N GLY A 708 16.27 0.39 23.02
CA GLY A 708 15.44 1.45 22.42
C GLY A 708 15.30 1.37 20.91
N VAL A 709 15.78 0.30 20.27
CA VAL A 709 15.33 -0.07 18.93
C VAL A 709 13.86 -0.43 19.02
N GLU A 710 13.03 0.32 18.32
CA GLU A 710 11.59 0.14 18.26
C GLU A 710 11.16 -0.14 16.82
N LYS A 711 10.36 -1.18 16.64
CA LYS A 711 9.58 -1.49 15.44
C LYS A 711 10.40 -1.53 14.14
N ILE A 712 11.41 -2.42 14.09
CA ILE A 712 11.99 -2.79 12.80
C ILE A 712 11.05 -3.79 12.14
N MET A 713 10.40 -3.39 11.04
CA MET A 713 9.44 -4.24 10.33
C MET A 713 10.10 -5.46 9.68
N GLU A 714 9.36 -6.55 9.56
CA GLU A 714 9.87 -7.85 9.09
C GLU A 714 10.66 -7.82 7.76
N PRO A 715 10.31 -7.01 6.74
CA PRO A 715 11.14 -6.94 5.53
C PRO A 715 12.57 -6.42 5.77
N ALA A 716 12.82 -5.83 6.93
CA ALA A 716 14.12 -5.26 7.31
C ALA A 716 14.91 -6.10 8.33
N ILE A 717 14.31 -7.16 8.89
CA ILE A 717 14.96 -8.06 9.85
C ILE A 717 15.51 -9.33 9.18
N PRO A 718 16.46 -10.04 9.82
CA PRO A 718 16.94 -11.33 9.33
C PRO A 718 15.85 -12.42 9.41
N ASP A 719 15.94 -13.41 8.52
CA ASP A 719 14.98 -14.51 8.50
C ASP A 719 15.26 -15.55 9.60
N THR A 720 14.45 -15.52 10.65
CA THR A 720 14.49 -16.44 11.79
C THR A 720 13.50 -17.61 11.66
N ARG A 721 12.72 -17.66 10.59
CA ARG A 721 11.58 -18.58 10.45
C ARG A 721 11.98 -19.98 10.02
N ASN A 722 12.97 -20.06 9.11
CA ASN A 722 13.44 -21.32 8.52
C ASN A 722 14.98 -21.43 8.49
N SER A 723 15.68 -20.70 9.36
CA SER A 723 17.14 -20.71 9.47
C SER A 723 17.54 -20.95 10.91
N SER A 724 18.69 -21.58 11.14
CA SER A 724 19.29 -21.64 12.47
C SER A 724 19.76 -20.26 12.91
N TYR A 725 19.55 -19.90 14.16
CA TYR A 725 19.98 -18.59 14.67
C TYR A 725 20.32 -18.62 16.15
N THR A 726 21.10 -17.62 16.57
CA THR A 726 21.43 -17.37 17.98
C THR A 726 21.04 -15.95 18.35
N LEU A 727 20.52 -15.79 19.57
CA LEU A 727 20.27 -14.52 20.24
C LEU A 727 21.15 -14.46 21.48
N THR A 728 21.84 -13.35 21.72
CA THR A 728 22.60 -13.13 22.94
C THR A 728 22.37 -11.73 23.45
N ALA A 729 21.67 -11.59 24.56
CA ALA A 729 21.49 -10.33 25.29
C ALA A 729 22.60 -10.15 26.31
N TYR A 730 23.24 -9.00 26.29
CA TYR A 730 24.25 -8.59 27.28
C TYR A 730 23.58 -7.68 28.30
N VAL A 731 23.47 -8.16 29.53
CA VAL A 731 22.71 -7.45 30.59
C VAL A 731 23.57 -7.21 31.82
N ASN A 732 23.21 -6.15 32.57
CA ASN A 732 23.65 -5.98 33.94
C ASN A 732 22.42 -5.88 34.86
N THR A 733 22.20 -6.95 35.62
CA THR A 733 21.06 -7.04 36.54
C THR A 733 21.41 -6.33 37.83
N SER A 734 20.84 -5.16 38.06
CA SER A 734 21.01 -4.41 39.31
C SER A 734 20.04 -4.87 40.41
N GLY A 735 20.35 -6.02 41.04
CA GLY A 735 19.51 -6.67 42.03
C GLY A 735 18.63 -7.80 41.47
N ASN A 736 18.12 -8.62 42.39
CA ASN A 736 17.40 -9.88 42.09
C ASN A 736 16.02 -9.73 41.46
N ASP A 737 15.59 -8.53 41.06
CA ASP A 737 14.22 -8.24 40.62
C ASP A 737 14.16 -7.66 39.17
N SER A 738 15.24 -7.78 38.38
CA SER A 738 15.22 -7.34 36.98
C SER A 738 14.34 -8.25 36.15
N GLU A 739 13.29 -7.72 35.54
CA GLU A 739 12.36 -8.45 34.67
C GLU A 739 11.98 -7.63 33.43
N GLY A 740 11.41 -8.27 32.43
CA GLY A 740 10.96 -7.68 31.19
C GLY A 740 11.56 -8.31 29.95
N VAL A 741 11.11 -7.85 28.80
CA VAL A 741 11.52 -8.36 27.48
C VAL A 741 12.89 -7.82 27.10
N LEU A 742 13.79 -8.71 26.71
CA LEU A 742 15.10 -8.41 26.15
C LEU A 742 15.03 -8.23 24.62
N PHE A 743 14.24 -9.09 23.98
CA PHE A 743 14.09 -9.13 22.54
C PHE A 743 12.75 -9.74 22.15
N SER A 744 12.02 -9.15 21.21
CA SER A 744 10.81 -9.71 20.64
C SER A 744 10.70 -9.46 19.14
N ILE A 745 9.96 -10.29 18.44
CA ILE A 745 9.51 -10.10 17.06
C ILE A 745 8.04 -10.49 16.99
N GLY A 746 7.19 -9.65 16.36
CA GLY A 746 5.76 -9.90 16.24
C GLY A 746 5.00 -9.67 17.53
N GLY A 747 3.85 -10.30 17.69
CA GLY A 747 2.95 -10.07 18.80
C GLY A 747 1.94 -11.19 19.00
N ARG A 748 0.72 -10.83 19.37
CA ARG A 748 -0.37 -11.77 19.73
C ARG A 748 -0.67 -12.82 18.66
N PHE A 749 -0.61 -12.46 17.38
CA PHE A 749 -1.04 -13.34 16.30
C PHE A 749 0.04 -14.31 15.82
N ALA A 750 1.29 -13.99 15.98
CA ALA A 750 2.46 -14.85 15.92
C ALA A 750 3.72 -14.05 16.32
N GLY A 751 4.72 -14.71 16.88
CA GLY A 751 5.94 -14.01 17.29
C GLY A 751 6.88 -14.89 18.11
N LEU A 752 7.97 -14.26 18.56
CA LEU A 752 8.90 -14.84 19.53
C LEU A 752 9.34 -13.77 20.53
N SER A 753 9.60 -14.17 21.76
CA SER A 753 10.05 -13.29 22.84
C SER A 753 11.07 -13.98 23.72
N LEU A 754 12.19 -13.29 23.98
CA LEU A 754 13.17 -13.65 24.97
C LEU A 754 13.07 -12.64 26.12
N TYR A 755 12.74 -13.08 27.31
CA TYR A 755 12.45 -12.20 28.45
C TYR A 755 12.90 -12.79 29.79
N VAL A 756 13.00 -11.96 30.80
CA VAL A 756 13.22 -12.36 32.20
C VAL A 756 11.91 -12.15 32.95
N LYS A 757 11.47 -13.19 33.66
CA LYS A 757 10.32 -13.13 34.54
C LYS A 757 10.50 -14.04 35.74
N ASP A 758 10.08 -13.57 36.93
CA ASP A 758 10.23 -14.31 38.19
C ASP A 758 11.67 -14.83 38.38
N LYS A 759 12.67 -14.02 37.98
CA LYS A 759 14.12 -14.28 38.02
C LYS A 759 14.62 -15.35 37.01
N HIS A 760 13.77 -15.91 36.19
CA HIS A 760 14.16 -16.92 35.19
C HIS A 760 14.20 -16.30 33.80
N LEU A 761 15.18 -16.76 32.99
CA LEU A 761 15.19 -16.49 31.56
C LEU A 761 14.15 -17.37 30.89
N VAL A 762 13.30 -16.78 30.10
CA VAL A 762 12.23 -17.48 29.36
C VAL A 762 12.30 -17.13 27.89
N PHE A 763 12.12 -18.13 27.05
CA PHE A 763 11.85 -17.97 25.65
C PHE A 763 10.45 -18.52 25.34
N ASP A 764 9.65 -17.76 24.59
CA ASP A 764 8.34 -18.18 24.13
C ASP A 764 8.21 -17.90 22.64
N TYR A 765 7.83 -18.92 21.90
CA TYR A 765 7.53 -18.85 20.49
C TYR A 765 6.03 -19.07 20.28
N ASN A 766 5.34 -18.04 19.86
CA ASN A 766 3.92 -18.02 19.60
C ASN A 766 3.64 -18.45 18.14
N LEU A 767 3.08 -19.64 17.97
CA LEU A 767 2.63 -20.15 16.69
C LEU A 767 1.14 -19.81 16.49
N PHE A 768 0.84 -18.65 15.90
CA PHE A 768 -0.49 -18.18 15.50
C PHE A 768 -1.53 -18.08 16.62
N ASN A 769 -1.11 -17.83 17.86
CA ASN A 769 -1.99 -17.86 19.04
C ASN A 769 -2.75 -19.20 19.22
N MET A 770 -2.16 -20.27 18.73
CA MET A 770 -2.70 -21.66 18.81
C MET A 770 -1.82 -22.57 19.63
N LYS A 771 -0.52 -22.36 19.56
CA LYS A 771 0.45 -23.16 20.27
C LYS A 771 1.65 -22.30 20.68
N HIS A 772 2.07 -22.44 21.92
CA HIS A 772 3.29 -21.84 22.43
C HIS A 772 4.35 -22.89 22.64
N TYR A 773 5.57 -22.63 22.16
CA TYR A 773 6.75 -23.39 22.49
C TYR A 773 7.55 -22.58 23.49
N ARG A 774 7.35 -22.89 24.77
CA ARG A 774 7.94 -22.15 25.89
C ARG A 774 8.98 -23.00 26.62
N VAL A 775 10.11 -22.37 26.96
CA VAL A 775 11.14 -22.92 27.79
C VAL A 775 11.63 -21.89 28.78
N SER A 776 11.82 -22.30 30.05
CA SER A 776 12.34 -21.46 31.13
C SER A 776 13.67 -22.05 31.65
N SER A 777 14.58 -21.18 32.08
CA SER A 777 15.86 -21.59 32.64
C SER A 777 15.66 -22.36 33.94
N ILE A 778 16.55 -23.35 34.18
CA ILE A 778 16.57 -24.13 35.41
C ILE A 778 17.08 -23.27 36.58
N ASN A 779 18.10 -22.45 36.33
CA ASN A 779 18.69 -21.56 37.30
C ASN A 779 18.15 -20.14 37.17
N GLU A 780 18.13 -19.39 38.30
CA GLU A 780 17.84 -17.97 38.30
C GLU A 780 18.90 -17.17 37.51
N VAL A 781 18.51 -16.07 36.89
CA VAL A 781 19.43 -15.10 36.28
C VAL A 781 20.31 -14.49 37.39
N PRO A 782 21.65 -14.56 37.29
CA PRO A 782 22.53 -14.07 38.33
C PRO A 782 22.53 -12.55 38.43
N GLU A 783 22.86 -12.03 39.61
CA GLU A 783 23.12 -10.59 39.82
C GLU A 783 24.44 -10.18 39.13
N GLY A 784 24.45 -8.93 38.59
CA GLY A 784 25.59 -8.33 37.90
C GLY A 784 25.60 -8.58 36.40
N GLU A 785 26.78 -8.56 35.81
CA GLU A 785 26.97 -8.78 34.39
C GLU A 785 26.66 -10.23 34.00
N ALA A 786 25.81 -10.43 33.00
CA ALA A 786 25.45 -11.74 32.49
C ALA A 786 25.19 -11.71 30.96
N THR A 787 25.38 -12.87 30.36
CA THR A 787 24.89 -13.12 28.99
C THR A 787 23.71 -14.06 29.04
N LEU A 788 22.59 -13.65 28.46
CA LEU A 788 21.33 -14.39 28.38
C LEU A 788 21.05 -14.72 26.90
N GLY A 789 21.00 -16.01 26.58
CA GLY A 789 20.98 -16.45 25.19
C GLY A 789 19.90 -17.44 24.87
N PHE A 790 19.56 -17.49 23.59
CA PHE A 790 18.74 -18.52 22.97
C PHE A 790 19.36 -18.94 21.65
N GLU A 791 19.42 -20.23 21.41
CA GLU A 791 19.87 -20.83 20.15
C GLU A 791 18.75 -21.68 19.57
N PHE A 792 18.42 -21.46 18.30
CA PHE A 792 17.53 -22.33 17.52
C PHE A 792 18.36 -23.08 16.49
N GLU A 793 18.35 -24.40 16.58
CA GLU A 793 18.96 -25.31 15.61
C GLU A 793 17.88 -25.92 14.72
N LYS A 794 17.88 -25.54 13.45
CA LYS A 794 16.96 -26.07 12.46
C LYS A 794 17.25 -27.53 12.20
N THR A 795 16.28 -28.42 12.43
CA THR A 795 16.37 -29.86 12.17
C THR A 795 15.62 -30.31 10.93
N GLY A 796 14.89 -29.39 10.28
CA GLY A 796 14.17 -29.62 9.04
C GLY A 796 13.41 -28.37 8.61
N ARG A 797 12.65 -28.46 7.52
CA ARG A 797 11.85 -27.33 7.04
C ARG A 797 10.82 -26.95 8.11
N TRP A 798 10.87 -25.68 8.56
CA TRP A 798 10.00 -25.09 9.62
C TRP A 798 9.97 -25.89 10.93
N LYS A 799 11.06 -26.51 11.34
CA LYS A 799 11.16 -27.18 12.62
C LYS A 799 12.59 -27.22 13.14
N GLY A 800 12.73 -27.26 14.45
CA GLY A 800 14.04 -27.30 15.09
C GLY A 800 13.95 -27.51 16.60
N GLU A 801 15.09 -27.39 17.26
CA GLU A 801 15.23 -27.39 18.70
C GLU A 801 15.70 -26.03 19.18
N GLY A 802 15.04 -25.48 20.21
CA GLY A 802 15.45 -24.26 20.88
C GLY A 802 16.14 -24.59 22.21
N ARG A 803 17.23 -23.86 22.55
CA ARG A 803 17.99 -24.01 23.80
C ARG A 803 18.25 -22.67 24.45
N LEU A 804 18.07 -22.60 25.76
CA LEU A 804 18.40 -21.42 26.57
C LEU A 804 19.79 -21.51 27.17
N PHE A 805 20.45 -20.35 27.31
CA PHE A 805 21.78 -20.25 27.90
C PHE A 805 21.88 -19.09 28.90
N ILE A 806 22.51 -19.30 30.03
CA ILE A 806 22.97 -18.28 30.96
C ILE A 806 24.49 -18.38 31.11
N ASN A 807 25.21 -17.35 30.73
CA ASN A 807 26.67 -17.29 30.75
C ASN A 807 27.33 -18.48 30.01
N GLY A 808 26.72 -18.90 28.89
CA GLY A 808 27.16 -19.97 28.01
C GLY A 808 26.86 -21.39 28.54
N ASN A 809 26.18 -21.53 29.69
CA ASN A 809 25.69 -22.81 30.20
C ASN A 809 24.26 -23.02 29.70
N GLU A 810 23.97 -24.21 29.20
CA GLU A 810 22.62 -24.60 28.78
C GLU A 810 21.72 -24.76 30.01
N GLU A 811 20.53 -24.12 29.92
CA GLU A 811 19.57 -24.02 31.03
C GLU A 811 18.21 -24.66 30.72
N GLY A 812 18.00 -25.11 29.48
CA GLY A 812 16.78 -25.80 29.08
C GLY A 812 16.64 -25.86 27.59
N SER A 813 15.79 -26.77 27.11
CA SER A 813 15.50 -26.92 25.69
C SER A 813 14.01 -27.13 25.40
N VAL A 814 13.60 -26.87 24.16
CA VAL A 814 12.23 -27.06 23.66
C VAL A 814 12.26 -27.55 22.21
N ASP A 815 11.53 -28.65 21.94
CA ASP A 815 11.34 -29.14 20.57
C ASP A 815 10.23 -28.36 19.88
N MET A 816 10.58 -27.69 18.80
CA MET A 816 9.67 -26.84 17.98
C MET A 816 9.29 -27.65 16.74
N SER A 817 8.16 -28.33 16.80
CA SER A 817 7.69 -29.21 15.72
C SER A 817 7.23 -28.43 14.47
N PHE A 818 6.98 -27.13 14.60
CA PHE A 818 6.64 -26.25 13.48
C PHE A 818 6.94 -24.78 13.82
N THR A 819 7.53 -24.04 12.88
CA THR A 819 7.77 -22.59 12.99
C THR A 819 6.93 -21.81 11.96
N VAL A 820 6.75 -20.52 12.17
CA VAL A 820 6.05 -19.61 11.25
C VAL A 820 6.76 -19.61 9.88
N PRO A 821 6.07 -19.88 8.77
CA PRO A 821 6.72 -20.02 7.47
C PRO A 821 7.16 -18.70 6.81
N ALA A 822 6.33 -17.65 6.90
CA ALA A 822 6.50 -16.48 6.08
C ALA A 822 6.48 -15.16 6.86
N ARG A 823 5.58 -15.00 7.86
CA ARG A 823 5.38 -13.72 8.53
C ARG A 823 4.88 -13.91 9.96
N TYR A 824 5.47 -13.15 10.92
CA TYR A 824 4.98 -13.09 12.29
C TYR A 824 3.86 -12.09 12.48
N SER A 825 3.99 -10.90 11.90
CA SER A 825 3.01 -9.83 12.06
C SER A 825 2.97 -8.89 10.85
N PHE A 826 1.91 -8.11 10.74
CA PHE A 826 1.79 -7.01 9.76
C PHE A 826 2.14 -5.66 10.38
N GLU A 827 1.90 -5.48 11.69
CA GLU A 827 2.10 -4.20 12.37
C GLU A 827 3.21 -4.20 13.40
N GLU A 828 3.59 -5.37 13.92
CA GLU A 828 4.55 -5.51 15.00
C GLU A 828 5.85 -6.08 14.46
N GLY A 829 6.94 -5.38 14.69
CA GLY A 829 8.26 -5.73 14.20
C GLY A 829 9.16 -6.33 15.27
N LEU A 830 10.47 -6.10 15.10
CA LEU A 830 11.50 -6.43 16.07
C LEU A 830 11.64 -5.28 17.08
N GLU A 831 11.63 -5.64 18.36
CA GLU A 831 11.76 -4.72 19.49
C GLU A 831 12.90 -5.16 20.41
N VAL A 832 13.57 -4.21 21.06
CA VAL A 832 14.68 -4.48 21.96
C VAL A 832 14.48 -3.79 23.31
N GLY A 833 14.44 -4.59 24.38
CA GLY A 833 14.23 -4.12 25.74
C GLY A 833 12.78 -3.88 26.12
N GLN A 834 11.83 -4.26 25.26
CA GLN A 834 10.39 -4.18 25.55
C GLN A 834 9.57 -4.99 24.52
N ASP A 835 8.28 -5.23 24.88
CA ASP A 835 7.23 -5.67 23.97
C ASP A 835 6.05 -4.69 24.12
N PRO A 836 5.89 -3.70 23.20
CA PRO A 836 5.12 -2.51 23.53
C PRO A 836 3.64 -2.53 23.12
N GLN A 837 3.23 -3.35 22.13
CA GLN A 837 1.88 -3.31 21.56
C GLN A 837 1.00 -4.44 22.07
N THR A 838 1.06 -5.61 21.41
CA THR A 838 0.33 -6.79 21.87
C THR A 838 1.31 -7.85 22.34
N PRO A 839 1.07 -8.50 23.48
CA PRO A 839 2.06 -9.44 24.04
C PRO A 839 2.22 -10.65 23.11
N VAL A 840 3.49 -11.05 22.87
CA VAL A 840 3.80 -12.29 22.14
C VAL A 840 3.25 -13.51 22.90
N THR A 841 3.19 -13.45 24.21
CA THR A 841 2.82 -14.55 25.10
C THR A 841 1.71 -14.16 26.07
N ASP A 842 1.00 -15.15 26.60
CA ASP A 842 0.03 -14.98 27.70
C ASP A 842 0.68 -14.84 29.09
N ASP A 843 2.02 -14.97 29.16
CA ASP A 843 2.77 -14.94 30.41
C ASP A 843 2.99 -13.53 30.97
N TYR A 844 2.91 -12.49 30.13
CA TYR A 844 3.00 -11.10 30.56
C TYR A 844 1.96 -10.22 29.85
N GLN A 845 1.83 -8.97 30.32
CA GLN A 845 1.04 -7.93 29.67
C GLN A 845 1.96 -6.90 29.02
N SER A 846 1.59 -6.41 27.84
CA SER A 846 2.29 -5.29 27.19
C SER A 846 1.79 -3.94 27.74
N PRO A 847 2.70 -2.95 27.86
CA PRO A 847 4.13 -3.00 27.59
C PRO A 847 4.91 -3.71 28.73
N PHE A 848 5.81 -4.65 28.38
CA PHE A 848 6.66 -5.34 29.33
C PHE A 848 8.12 -4.95 29.13
N LYS A 849 8.48 -3.79 29.64
CA LYS A 849 9.81 -3.21 29.49
C LYS A 849 10.79 -3.84 30.47
N TYR A 850 12.02 -4.18 29.99
CA TYR A 850 13.10 -4.66 30.82
C TYR A 850 13.54 -3.60 31.85
N THR A 851 13.61 -3.97 33.09
CA THR A 851 13.91 -3.08 34.24
C THR A 851 15.39 -3.06 34.64
N GLY A 852 16.20 -3.99 34.13
CA GLY A 852 17.65 -4.00 34.27
C GLY A 852 18.38 -3.19 33.20
N ASP A 853 19.70 -3.14 33.24
CA ASP A 853 20.50 -2.54 32.19
C ASP A 853 20.73 -3.56 31.08
N LEU A 854 20.27 -3.24 29.88
CA LEU A 854 20.52 -4.00 28.66
C LEU A 854 21.56 -3.24 27.82
N GLU A 855 22.72 -3.83 27.59
CA GLU A 855 23.79 -3.18 26.79
C GLU A 855 23.48 -3.31 25.28
N LYS A 856 23.19 -4.54 24.83
CA LYS A 856 22.89 -4.87 23.43
C LYS A 856 22.28 -6.26 23.33
N VAL A 857 21.70 -6.55 22.17
CA VAL A 857 21.36 -7.90 21.74
C VAL A 857 22.09 -8.20 20.44
N GLU A 858 22.83 -9.30 20.39
CA GLU A 858 23.46 -9.83 19.17
C GLU A 858 22.63 -10.97 18.62
N MET A 859 22.37 -10.95 17.33
CA MET A 859 21.69 -11.99 16.59
C MET A 859 22.59 -12.49 15.47
N THR A 860 22.80 -13.77 15.37
CA THR A 860 23.49 -14.40 14.24
C THR A 860 22.55 -15.40 13.57
N VAL A 861 22.40 -15.31 12.27
CA VAL A 861 21.54 -16.19 11.47
C VAL A 861 22.43 -17.00 10.54
N ALA A 862 22.24 -18.32 10.50
CA ALA A 862 22.95 -19.19 9.59
C ALA A 862 22.42 -19.04 8.16
N ASN A 863 23.30 -19.21 7.18
CA ASN A 863 22.95 -19.23 5.75
C ASN A 863 22.70 -20.67 5.32
N ASP A 864 21.65 -21.33 5.85
CA ASP A 864 21.36 -22.75 5.57
C ASP A 864 20.30 -22.95 4.48
#